data_b512846f2e2ea3b93a31f576e5698296
#
_entry.id   b512846f2e2ea3b93a31f576e5698296
#
_cell.length_a   1.000
_cell.length_b   1.000
_cell.length_c   1.000
_cell.angle_alpha   90.00
_cell.angle_beta   90.00
_cell.angle_gamma   90.00
#
_symmetry.space_group_name_H-M   'P 1'
#
loop_
_entity.id
_entity.type
_entity.pdbx_description
1 polymer ?
#
loop_
_entity_poly.entity_id
_entity_poly.type
_entity_poly.pdbx_seq_one_letter_code
_entity_poly.pdbx_strand_id
1 'polypeptide(L)'
;MKYPIGLSIILNALAAISILSGCSDYLDREYDSFIDNEMTFTSYERTSKFLVNAYRYLPDGFNRIGSEAMLDAATDDAEHANASCNIQHFNTGAWNSRSNPDDLWNKYYAGIRIANEFIENVDRVNLDKYRLDPDNQNEYQNRLNDLKTWKYEARFLRAFFHFELVKRFGPVPVITSTLSVNADYSETPRPSMDDCISFISSECDKVAEVLDLTPGRGIDSDLGRATKGAALALKSRVLLYAASPLYLDWQNFSESDLPSDMEKWKAAAQAAKDVIDLGIYSLYGSYATLFKNNFQNSEFILMRRYGNNSDFEKYNFPVSYGGVGGINPSLNLVDSYEMKDGSYFSWENEENAVRPQFYRDDRLNATILLNDSVWKSTAVENWDGGKDGLGVTNATKTGFYLKKYLNEDVNIQTGGGSQGHIWPLFRLAEIYLNYAEALNEYDPENADIAEYVNRVRSRAGQPNLPSGLTQDEMRERIRRERRVELAFEEHRSWDVRRWKIAQETLGGDLLGLEITRKNQARRAVTRNSVIPANEVPEGWHYYDGDEFNDLVINNSYWGQYGSDTPVGNSQYGQPTGNIQTYRKKQITIEKGSGGLSFARITATKDDNPPAPTLSTASTREGWWSGALSSRDTDKYGYQGKYYPLHSRIEIRAKIPYIYGIWMGPWCRHYAGAIVAELDIEEFFVKEFENTASPRRLSQALHLHDNKTGNLGINVNGYGRHTVLDFDPGADFHTYGVQVDPDPVSPDKHAIISYLLDGKVTNTFKTIDYDDRYNTFITKAIAEGREKRTWDIAITGQIGGKNENGIGYPEDRNANLRNVSMDVDWVRVFTRDETEPEIPEKPEYPVEKFDYSRAVVEKRVFDSKMYWYPIPESEILQLKNWKQNPGW
;
A
#
# COMPACT_ATOMS: atom_id res chain seq x y z
N MET A 1 42.80 -78.41 -30.70
CA MET A 1 42.84 -78.24 -29.29
C MET A 1 41.38 -78.03 -28.83
N LYS A 2 40.78 -79.06 -28.20
CA LYS A 2 39.40 -79.01 -27.67
C LYS A 2 39.50 -78.53 -26.24
N TYR A 3 38.93 -77.37 -25.94
CA TYR A 3 38.71 -76.95 -24.55
C TYR A 3 37.39 -77.55 -24.07
N PRO A 4 37.28 -77.98 -22.78
CA PRO A 4 36.09 -78.65 -22.32
C PRO A 4 35.02 -77.60 -21.93
N ILE A 5 33.92 -77.67 -22.63
CA ILE A 5 32.72 -76.88 -22.44
C ILE A 5 32.10 -76.99 -21.02
N GLY A 6 32.46 -78.03 -20.27
CA GLY A 6 31.91 -78.29 -18.94
C GLY A 6 32.35 -77.32 -17.83
N LEU A 7 33.55 -76.73 -17.89
CA LEU A 7 34.07 -75.91 -16.84
C LEU A 7 33.45 -74.45 -16.88
N SER A 8 33.09 -74.02 -18.09
CA SER A 8 32.44 -72.68 -18.28
C SER A 8 31.01 -72.66 -17.80
N ILE A 9 30.29 -73.77 -17.85
CA ILE A 9 28.87 -73.83 -17.35
C ILE A 9 28.83 -73.88 -15.84
N ILE A 10 29.77 -74.56 -15.18
CA ILE A 10 29.87 -74.66 -13.72
C ILE A 10 30.32 -73.29 -13.14
N LEU A 11 31.22 -72.56 -13.76
CA LEU A 11 31.59 -71.20 -13.30
C LEU A 11 30.44 -70.18 -13.50
N ASN A 12 29.69 -70.25 -14.57
CA ASN A 12 28.55 -69.39 -14.81
C ASN A 12 27.36 -69.73 -13.88
N ALA A 13 27.17 -70.99 -13.49
CA ALA A 13 26.18 -71.39 -12.53
C ALA A 13 26.53 -70.96 -11.09
N LEU A 14 27.79 -71.02 -10.68
CA LEU A 14 28.27 -70.49 -9.40
C LEU A 14 28.25 -68.98 -9.34
N ALA A 15 28.53 -68.26 -10.43
CA ALA A 15 28.38 -66.77 -10.50
C ALA A 15 26.92 -66.38 -10.46
N ALA A 16 25.99 -67.10 -11.07
CA ALA A 16 24.58 -66.85 -11.02
C ALA A 16 23.96 -67.09 -9.60
N ILE A 17 24.45 -68.10 -8.90
CA ILE A 17 24.01 -68.39 -7.52
C ILE A 17 24.56 -67.38 -6.52
N SER A 18 25.79 -66.85 -6.73
CA SER A 18 26.34 -65.75 -5.90
C SER A 18 25.65 -64.37 -6.12
N ILE A 19 25.05 -64.19 -7.27
CA ILE A 19 24.27 -62.93 -7.57
C ILE A 19 22.83 -63.02 -6.98
N LEU A 20 22.33 -64.27 -6.80
CA LEU A 20 20.97 -64.45 -6.24
C LEU A 20 20.93 -64.52 -4.70
N SER A 21 22.05 -64.66 -4.01
CA SER A 21 22.12 -64.73 -2.56
C SER A 21 22.56 -63.40 -1.87
N GLY A 22 22.74 -62.34 -2.66
CA GLY A 22 23.26 -61.05 -2.16
C GLY A 22 22.25 -59.89 -2.11
N CYS A 23 20.97 -60.09 -2.32
CA CYS A 23 20.02 -58.99 -2.45
C CYS A 23 18.69 -59.13 -1.66
N SER A 24 18.53 -60.08 -0.76
CA SER A 24 17.32 -60.12 0.05
C SER A 24 17.25 -58.96 1.02
N ASP A 25 18.31 -58.63 1.71
CA ASP A 25 18.34 -57.54 2.70
C ASP A 25 18.42 -56.12 2.08
N TYR A 26 18.75 -56.00 0.76
CA TYR A 26 18.80 -54.71 0.09
C TYR A 26 17.42 -54.31 -0.51
N LEU A 27 16.55 -55.27 -0.77
CA LEU A 27 15.21 -55.07 -1.28
C LEU A 27 14.13 -55.03 -0.18
N ASP A 28 14.46 -55.49 1.02
CA ASP A 28 13.65 -55.33 2.22
C ASP A 28 14.04 -54.06 2.99
N ARG A 29 14.43 -52.99 2.32
CA ARG A 29 14.27 -51.71 2.94
C ARG A 29 12.77 -51.46 3.09
N GLU A 30 12.26 -51.78 4.29
CA GLU A 30 11.04 -51.13 4.72
C GLU A 30 11.23 -49.64 4.40
N TYR A 31 10.38 -49.10 3.57
CA TYR A 31 10.30 -47.67 3.33
C TYR A 31 9.96 -47.09 4.69
N ASP A 32 10.96 -46.65 5.43
CA ASP A 32 10.91 -45.96 6.71
C ASP A 32 10.31 -44.56 6.55
N SER A 33 9.30 -44.48 5.69
CA SER A 33 8.58 -43.22 5.35
C SER A 33 7.38 -42.96 6.25
N PHE A 34 7.00 -43.95 7.10
CA PHE A 34 5.94 -43.77 8.08
C PHE A 34 6.56 -43.69 9.48
N ILE A 35 6.74 -42.46 9.98
CA ILE A 35 7.06 -42.24 11.38
C ILE A 35 5.74 -42.40 12.15
N ASP A 36 5.62 -43.45 12.89
CA ASP A 36 4.49 -43.70 13.77
C ASP A 36 4.64 -42.98 15.15
N ASN A 37 3.61 -43.09 15.97
CA ASN A 37 3.61 -42.50 17.31
C ASN A 37 4.67 -43.11 18.21
N GLU A 38 4.96 -44.41 18.07
CA GLU A 38 5.99 -45.06 18.87
C GLU A 38 7.37 -44.52 18.52
N MET A 39 7.70 -44.43 17.23
CA MET A 39 8.96 -43.86 16.76
C MET A 39 9.09 -42.37 17.13
N THR A 40 7.99 -41.64 17.18
CA THR A 40 7.98 -40.23 17.56
C THR A 40 8.28 -40.05 19.04
N PHE A 41 7.52 -40.72 19.92
CA PHE A 41 7.56 -40.50 21.36
C PHE A 41 8.59 -41.35 22.11
N THR A 42 9.37 -42.18 21.42
CA THR A 42 10.57 -42.80 21.98
C THR A 42 11.83 -41.97 21.71
N SER A 43 11.81 -41.00 20.80
CA SER A 43 12.94 -40.12 20.44
C SER A 43 12.76 -38.72 21.00
N TYR A 44 13.73 -38.25 21.77
CA TYR A 44 13.74 -36.89 22.31
C TYR A 44 13.64 -35.80 21.24
N GLU A 45 14.40 -35.92 20.15
CA GLU A 45 14.45 -34.96 19.05
C GLU A 45 13.14 -34.95 18.26
N ARG A 46 12.51 -36.09 18.01
CA ARG A 46 11.21 -36.18 17.33
C ARG A 46 10.09 -35.65 18.20
N THR A 47 10.11 -35.97 19.51
CA THR A 47 9.13 -35.46 20.48
C THR A 47 9.21 -33.93 20.56
N SER A 48 10.42 -33.35 20.59
CA SER A 48 10.58 -31.90 20.55
C SER A 48 9.94 -31.26 19.30
N LYS A 49 10.19 -31.83 18.13
CA LYS A 49 9.60 -31.37 16.85
C LYS A 49 8.08 -31.51 16.82
N PHE A 50 7.55 -32.56 17.47
CA PHE A 50 6.10 -32.75 17.56
C PHE A 50 5.45 -31.63 18.41
N LEU A 51 6.07 -31.22 19.50
CA LEU A 51 5.58 -30.07 20.27
C LEU A 51 5.61 -28.79 19.46
N VAL A 52 6.70 -28.52 18.71
CA VAL A 52 6.79 -27.33 17.85
C VAL A 52 5.67 -27.30 16.81
N ASN A 53 5.23 -28.46 16.31
CA ASN A 53 4.07 -28.52 15.42
C ASN A 53 2.77 -28.05 16.09
N ALA A 54 2.60 -28.25 17.40
CA ALA A 54 1.43 -27.73 18.13
C ALA A 54 1.39 -26.19 18.14
N TYR A 55 2.53 -25.51 18.19
CA TYR A 55 2.62 -24.05 18.13
C TYR A 55 2.15 -23.45 16.79
N ARG A 56 2.13 -24.24 15.70
CA ARG A 56 1.61 -23.78 14.39
C ARG A 56 0.13 -23.43 14.42
N TYR A 57 -0.62 -23.96 15.40
CA TYR A 57 -2.04 -23.67 15.57
C TYR A 57 -2.34 -22.37 16.31
N LEU A 58 -1.33 -21.70 16.85
CA LEU A 58 -1.50 -20.35 17.40
C LEU A 58 -2.06 -19.40 16.34
N PRO A 59 -2.80 -18.35 16.75
CA PRO A 59 -3.36 -17.37 15.82
C PRO A 59 -2.30 -16.79 14.88
N ASP A 60 -2.72 -16.61 13.65
CA ASP A 60 -2.01 -15.87 12.61
C ASP A 60 -2.82 -14.59 12.36
N GLY A 61 -2.34 -13.47 12.83
CA GLY A 61 -3.10 -12.23 12.78
C GLY A 61 -2.91 -11.42 11.51
N PHE A 62 -1.89 -11.71 10.69
CA PHE A 62 -1.57 -10.85 9.55
C PHE A 62 -2.52 -11.04 8.37
N ASN A 63 -2.42 -12.13 7.65
CA ASN A 63 -3.21 -12.38 6.44
C ASN A 63 -4.23 -13.51 6.68
N ARG A 64 -4.92 -13.47 7.79
CA ARG A 64 -5.70 -14.60 8.30
C ARG A 64 -6.97 -14.88 7.52
N ILE A 65 -7.71 -13.85 7.16
CA ILE A 65 -9.00 -13.99 6.47
C ILE A 65 -8.78 -13.96 4.96
N GLY A 66 -9.11 -15.07 4.29
CA GLY A 66 -8.93 -15.20 2.84
C GLY A 66 -7.47 -15.15 2.38
N SER A 67 -6.51 -15.35 3.30
CA SER A 67 -5.06 -15.24 3.07
C SER A 67 -4.56 -13.83 2.73
N GLU A 68 -5.35 -12.79 2.93
CA GLU A 68 -4.98 -11.41 2.57
C GLU A 68 -5.42 -10.34 3.59
N ALA A 69 -6.36 -10.62 4.51
CA ALA A 69 -6.91 -9.63 5.42
C ALA A 69 -6.69 -9.92 6.91
N MET A 70 -6.52 -8.86 7.70
CA MET A 70 -6.61 -8.86 9.15
C MET A 70 -8.08 -8.79 9.59
N LEU A 71 -8.42 -9.37 10.75
CA LEU A 71 -9.78 -9.35 11.28
C LEU A 71 -10.27 -7.93 11.61
N ASP A 72 -9.37 -6.99 11.84
CA ASP A 72 -9.70 -5.59 12.10
C ASP A 72 -10.49 -4.95 10.95
N ALA A 73 -10.32 -5.42 9.71
CA ALA A 73 -11.13 -4.99 8.56
C ALA A 73 -12.59 -5.47 8.59
N ALA A 74 -12.97 -6.30 9.57
CA ALA A 74 -14.37 -6.63 9.88
C ALA A 74 -14.92 -5.79 11.04
N THR A 75 -14.27 -4.68 11.39
CA THR A 75 -14.66 -3.81 12.50
C THR A 75 -14.76 -2.36 12.02
N ASP A 76 -15.20 -1.46 12.91
CA ASP A 76 -15.20 -0.02 12.68
C ASP A 76 -13.78 0.59 12.61
N ASP A 77 -12.73 -0.20 12.74
CA ASP A 77 -11.33 0.26 12.67
C ASP A 77 -10.75 0.27 11.25
N ALA A 78 -11.27 -0.56 10.34
CA ALA A 78 -10.72 -0.62 8.98
C ALA A 78 -11.68 -1.22 7.94
N GLU A 79 -11.32 -1.02 6.68
CA GLU A 79 -11.87 -1.65 5.49
C GLU A 79 -10.77 -2.40 4.75
N HIS A 80 -11.11 -3.23 3.78
CA HIS A 80 -10.15 -3.87 2.89
C HIS A 80 -10.28 -3.33 1.46
N ALA A 81 -9.16 -2.99 0.83
CA ALA A 81 -9.14 -2.41 -0.53
C ALA A 81 -9.81 -3.31 -1.57
N ASN A 82 -9.62 -4.64 -1.45
CA ASN A 82 -10.22 -5.62 -2.34
C ASN A 82 -11.67 -5.91 -1.93
N ALA A 83 -12.63 -5.48 -2.75
CA ALA A 83 -14.06 -5.73 -2.54
C ALA A 83 -14.46 -7.20 -2.65
N SER A 84 -13.61 -8.06 -3.22
CA SER A 84 -13.85 -9.50 -3.35
C SER A 84 -13.18 -10.33 -2.24
N CYS A 85 -12.51 -9.70 -1.28
CA CYS A 85 -11.90 -10.39 -0.16
C CYS A 85 -12.96 -11.03 0.74
N ASN A 86 -12.69 -12.23 1.26
CA ASN A 86 -13.62 -12.95 2.16
C ASN A 86 -14.02 -12.15 3.41
N ILE A 87 -13.20 -11.20 3.84
CA ILE A 87 -13.52 -10.30 4.96
C ILE A 87 -14.83 -9.53 4.73
N GLN A 88 -15.17 -9.24 3.47
CA GLN A 88 -16.38 -8.51 3.10
C GLN A 88 -17.67 -9.24 3.47
N HIS A 89 -17.63 -10.56 3.69
CA HIS A 89 -18.79 -11.29 4.20
C HIS A 89 -19.23 -10.79 5.58
N PHE A 90 -18.29 -10.36 6.44
CA PHE A 90 -18.64 -9.71 7.71
C PHE A 90 -19.29 -8.35 7.46
N ASN A 91 -18.72 -7.53 6.62
CA ASN A 91 -19.13 -6.15 6.38
C ASN A 91 -20.51 -6.06 5.71
N THR A 92 -20.81 -7.00 4.82
CA THR A 92 -22.10 -7.06 4.09
C THR A 92 -23.17 -7.90 4.79
N GLY A 93 -22.86 -8.53 5.94
CA GLY A 93 -23.77 -9.46 6.61
C GLY A 93 -24.02 -10.76 5.84
N ALA A 94 -23.16 -11.12 4.90
CA ALA A 94 -23.30 -12.31 4.06
C ALA A 94 -22.82 -13.61 4.73
N TRP A 95 -22.38 -13.56 5.97
CA TRP A 95 -21.90 -14.70 6.74
C TRP A 95 -22.98 -15.33 7.62
N ASN A 96 -22.82 -16.59 7.95
CA ASN A 96 -23.74 -17.35 8.80
C ASN A 96 -23.03 -18.59 9.36
N SER A 97 -23.77 -19.44 10.14
CA SER A 97 -23.21 -20.66 10.76
C SER A 97 -22.61 -21.67 9.79
N ARG A 98 -22.94 -21.61 8.50
CA ARG A 98 -22.40 -22.51 7.45
C ARG A 98 -21.36 -21.84 6.55
N SER A 99 -21.29 -20.52 6.57
CA SER A 99 -20.36 -19.74 5.76
C SER A 99 -19.78 -18.64 6.63
N ASN A 100 -18.73 -18.97 7.36
CA ASN A 100 -18.05 -18.07 8.28
C ASN A 100 -16.59 -17.93 7.85
N PRO A 101 -16.12 -16.74 7.44
CA PRO A 101 -14.72 -16.53 7.06
C PRO A 101 -13.72 -16.79 8.21
N ASP A 102 -14.15 -16.71 9.47
CA ASP A 102 -13.37 -17.00 10.66
C ASP A 102 -13.71 -18.33 11.33
N ASP A 103 -14.14 -19.31 10.55
CA ASP A 103 -14.36 -20.67 11.07
C ASP A 103 -13.02 -21.36 11.37
N LEU A 104 -12.65 -21.34 12.63
CA LEU A 104 -11.44 -21.96 13.15
C LEU A 104 -11.72 -23.18 14.04
N TRP A 105 -12.93 -23.72 14.01
CA TRP A 105 -13.34 -24.87 14.78
C TRP A 105 -12.39 -26.05 14.58
N ASN A 106 -12.24 -26.50 13.36
CA ASN A 106 -11.38 -27.63 13.01
C ASN A 106 -9.91 -27.36 13.34
N LYS A 107 -9.42 -26.12 13.09
CA LYS A 107 -8.05 -25.74 13.39
C LYS A 107 -7.72 -25.92 14.86
N TYR A 108 -8.55 -25.38 15.76
CA TYR A 108 -8.23 -25.41 17.18
C TYR A 108 -8.45 -26.78 17.81
N TYR A 109 -9.48 -27.53 17.39
CA TYR A 109 -9.62 -28.92 17.85
C TYR A 109 -8.49 -29.82 17.34
N ALA A 110 -7.96 -29.61 16.15
CA ALA A 110 -6.77 -30.30 15.70
C ALA A 110 -5.54 -29.94 16.59
N GLY A 111 -5.38 -28.66 16.96
CA GLY A 111 -4.35 -28.23 17.91
C GLY A 111 -4.52 -28.89 19.30
N ILE A 112 -5.77 -28.98 19.81
CA ILE A 112 -6.10 -29.66 21.06
C ILE A 112 -5.74 -31.15 20.98
N ARG A 113 -6.04 -31.81 19.85
CA ARG A 113 -5.67 -33.21 19.63
C ARG A 113 -4.17 -33.42 19.73
N ILE A 114 -3.38 -32.61 19.02
CA ILE A 114 -1.90 -32.67 19.05
C ILE A 114 -1.39 -32.45 20.48
N ALA A 115 -1.94 -31.48 21.19
CA ALA A 115 -1.56 -31.21 22.57
C ALA A 115 -1.89 -32.40 23.49
N ASN A 116 -3.06 -33.02 23.36
CA ASN A 116 -3.44 -34.21 24.13
C ASN A 116 -2.53 -35.39 23.81
N GLU A 117 -2.28 -35.67 22.54
CA GLU A 117 -1.39 -36.75 22.10
C GLU A 117 0.03 -36.58 22.65
N PHE A 118 0.53 -35.33 22.67
CA PHE A 118 1.80 -34.98 23.29
C PHE A 118 1.78 -35.24 24.80
N ILE A 119 0.78 -34.73 25.51
CA ILE A 119 0.64 -34.87 26.97
C ILE A 119 0.60 -36.34 27.40
N GLU A 120 -0.10 -37.19 26.64
CA GLU A 120 -0.28 -38.61 26.90
C GLU A 120 0.99 -39.45 26.66
N ASN A 121 1.86 -39.01 25.73
CA ASN A 121 2.97 -39.84 25.27
C ASN A 121 4.38 -39.30 25.61
N VAL A 122 4.55 -38.05 26.02
CA VAL A 122 5.86 -37.41 26.21
C VAL A 122 6.73 -38.16 27.23
N ASP A 123 6.12 -38.81 28.22
CA ASP A 123 6.81 -39.60 29.28
C ASP A 123 7.40 -40.92 28.72
N ARG A 124 7.13 -41.31 27.46
CA ARG A 124 7.67 -42.52 26.81
C ARG A 124 9.04 -42.28 26.19
N VAL A 125 9.55 -41.07 26.19
CA VAL A 125 10.86 -40.73 25.60
C VAL A 125 11.96 -41.52 26.30
N ASN A 126 12.73 -42.30 25.52
CA ASN A 126 13.83 -43.08 26.06
C ASN A 126 15.07 -42.21 26.21
N LEU A 127 15.51 -42.04 27.47
CA LEU A 127 16.72 -41.31 27.85
C LEU A 127 17.82 -42.23 28.38
N ASP A 128 17.73 -43.57 28.24
CA ASP A 128 18.66 -44.53 28.77
C ASP A 128 20.10 -44.28 28.30
N LYS A 129 20.31 -43.82 27.12
CA LYS A 129 21.62 -43.41 26.61
C LYS A 129 22.34 -42.42 27.54
N TYR A 130 21.61 -41.49 28.15
CA TYR A 130 22.16 -40.48 29.05
C TYR A 130 22.08 -40.93 30.49
N ARG A 131 21.03 -41.63 30.90
CA ARG A 131 20.81 -42.15 32.26
C ARG A 131 21.85 -43.14 32.65
N LEU A 132 22.30 -44.02 31.77
CA LEU A 132 23.26 -45.08 32.01
C LEU A 132 24.72 -44.62 31.84
N ASP A 133 24.96 -43.43 31.33
CA ASP A 133 26.29 -42.86 31.11
C ASP A 133 26.66 -41.91 32.26
N PRO A 134 27.67 -42.27 33.10
CA PRO A 134 28.09 -41.44 34.20
C PRO A 134 28.57 -40.06 33.83
N ASP A 135 29.11 -39.89 32.61
CA ASP A 135 29.66 -38.62 32.15
C ASP A 135 28.54 -37.67 31.59
N ASN A 136 27.36 -38.18 31.32
CA ASN A 136 26.23 -37.44 30.76
C ASN A 136 25.07 -37.21 31.75
N GLN A 137 25.29 -37.30 33.06
CA GLN A 137 24.21 -37.10 34.03
C GLN A 137 23.60 -35.72 34.01
N ASN A 138 24.36 -34.65 33.73
CA ASN A 138 23.82 -33.29 33.59
C ASN A 138 22.87 -33.19 32.37
N GLU A 139 23.23 -33.78 31.26
CA GLU A 139 22.37 -33.80 30.07
C GLU A 139 21.10 -34.62 30.31
N TYR A 140 21.22 -35.72 31.05
CA TYR A 140 20.07 -36.51 31.49
C TYR A 140 19.06 -35.65 32.27
N GLN A 141 19.54 -34.91 33.29
CA GLN A 141 18.70 -34.05 34.13
C GLN A 141 18.09 -32.90 33.28
N ASN A 142 18.86 -32.28 32.38
CA ASN A 142 18.38 -31.26 31.49
C ASN A 142 17.23 -31.77 30.59
N ARG A 143 17.41 -32.97 30.01
CA ARG A 143 16.37 -33.57 29.14
C ARG A 143 15.12 -33.97 29.91
N LEU A 144 15.28 -34.45 31.15
CA LEU A 144 14.12 -34.72 32.04
C LEU A 144 13.34 -33.44 32.33
N ASN A 145 14.06 -32.33 32.61
CA ASN A 145 13.41 -31.04 32.83
C ASN A 145 12.73 -30.53 31.55
N ASP A 146 13.37 -30.68 30.38
CA ASP A 146 12.77 -30.34 29.11
C ASP A 146 11.46 -31.11 28.88
N LEU A 147 11.44 -32.42 29.07
CA LEU A 147 10.22 -33.23 28.89
C LEU A 147 9.09 -32.79 29.84
N LYS A 148 9.43 -32.47 31.08
CA LYS A 148 8.47 -31.90 32.04
C LYS A 148 7.93 -30.55 31.54
N THR A 149 8.84 -29.63 31.20
CA THR A 149 8.47 -28.30 30.67
C THR A 149 7.61 -28.40 29.44
N TRP A 150 8.00 -29.21 28.46
CA TRP A 150 7.25 -29.43 27.20
C TRP A 150 5.83 -29.98 27.44
N LYS A 151 5.65 -30.83 28.45
CA LYS A 151 4.34 -31.33 28.85
C LYS A 151 3.42 -30.21 29.29
N TYR A 152 3.96 -29.23 30.02
CA TYR A 152 3.19 -28.08 30.48
C TYR A 152 3.03 -26.99 29.39
N GLU A 153 3.95 -26.88 28.44
CA GLU A 153 3.73 -26.08 27.24
C GLU A 153 2.58 -26.64 26.41
N ALA A 154 2.49 -27.95 26.23
CA ALA A 154 1.37 -28.59 25.55
C ALA A 154 0.03 -28.35 26.29
N ARG A 155 0.03 -28.34 27.63
CA ARG A 155 -1.15 -27.97 28.44
C ARG A 155 -1.54 -26.53 28.27
N PHE A 156 -0.56 -25.61 28.21
CA PHE A 156 -0.80 -24.21 27.88
C PHE A 156 -1.48 -24.07 26.52
N LEU A 157 -0.94 -24.70 25.49
CA LEU A 157 -1.49 -24.64 24.13
C LEU A 157 -2.91 -25.19 24.09
N ARG A 158 -3.19 -26.31 24.79
CA ARG A 158 -4.54 -26.86 24.94
C ARG A 158 -5.51 -25.87 25.57
N ALA A 159 -5.13 -25.21 26.65
CA ALA A 159 -5.93 -24.19 27.32
C ALA A 159 -6.16 -23.00 26.39
N PHE A 160 -5.12 -22.53 25.70
CA PHE A 160 -5.19 -21.44 24.73
C PHE A 160 -6.19 -21.76 23.60
N PHE A 161 -6.12 -22.96 23.02
CA PHE A 161 -7.01 -23.35 21.93
C PHE A 161 -8.47 -23.50 22.38
N HIS A 162 -8.73 -23.97 23.61
CA HIS A 162 -10.07 -23.97 24.17
C HIS A 162 -10.60 -22.53 24.35
N PHE A 163 -9.76 -21.58 24.78
CA PHE A 163 -10.17 -20.18 24.86
C PHE A 163 -10.49 -19.59 23.50
N GLU A 164 -9.70 -19.88 22.47
CA GLU A 164 -9.97 -19.44 21.12
C GLU A 164 -11.29 -19.99 20.54
N LEU A 165 -11.65 -21.22 20.93
CA LEU A 165 -12.95 -21.81 20.61
C LEU A 165 -14.09 -21.14 21.39
N VAL A 166 -13.96 -21.01 22.73
CA VAL A 166 -14.96 -20.36 23.58
C VAL A 166 -15.22 -18.93 23.14
N LYS A 167 -14.19 -18.21 22.79
CA LYS A 167 -14.25 -16.83 22.30
C LYS A 167 -15.14 -16.71 21.04
N ARG A 168 -15.12 -17.74 20.15
CA ARG A 168 -15.86 -17.73 18.87
C ARG A 168 -17.24 -18.38 18.95
N PHE A 169 -17.34 -19.47 19.68
CA PHE A 169 -18.48 -20.37 19.59
C PHE A 169 -19.30 -20.45 20.89
N GLY A 170 -18.94 -19.68 21.91
CA GLY A 170 -19.50 -19.83 23.27
C GLY A 170 -18.99 -21.10 23.95
N PRO A 171 -19.76 -21.69 24.89
CA PRO A 171 -19.33 -22.94 25.53
C PRO A 171 -19.11 -24.04 24.49
N VAL A 172 -18.03 -24.80 24.64
CA VAL A 172 -17.60 -25.85 23.71
C VAL A 172 -17.21 -27.12 24.46
N PRO A 173 -17.29 -28.30 23.86
CA PRO A 173 -16.82 -29.54 24.49
C PRO A 173 -15.34 -29.40 24.93
N VAL A 174 -15.08 -29.68 26.21
CA VAL A 174 -13.72 -29.66 26.79
C VAL A 174 -13.09 -31.03 26.60
N ILE A 175 -12.09 -31.09 25.69
CA ILE A 175 -11.46 -32.35 25.29
C ILE A 175 -10.06 -32.42 25.90
N THR A 176 -9.84 -33.36 26.84
CA THR A 176 -8.57 -33.47 27.61
C THR A 176 -7.78 -34.73 27.29
N SER A 177 -8.28 -35.58 26.39
CA SER A 177 -7.61 -36.79 25.93
C SER A 177 -7.77 -36.95 24.41
N THR A 178 -6.95 -37.82 23.83
CA THR A 178 -7.01 -38.17 22.42
C THR A 178 -8.28 -38.95 22.12
N LEU A 179 -9.13 -38.42 21.28
CA LEU A 179 -10.38 -39.08 20.94
C LEU A 179 -10.20 -40.18 19.89
N SER A 180 -10.94 -41.30 20.05
CA SER A 180 -10.94 -42.39 19.08
C SER A 180 -11.65 -41.94 17.79
N VAL A 181 -11.02 -42.22 16.66
CA VAL A 181 -11.57 -41.90 15.33
C VAL A 181 -12.82 -42.72 14.97
N ASN A 182 -13.10 -43.81 15.70
CA ASN A 182 -14.19 -44.72 15.46
C ASN A 182 -15.35 -44.56 16.48
N ALA A 183 -15.20 -43.70 17.48
CA ALA A 183 -16.25 -43.44 18.46
C ALA A 183 -17.29 -42.47 17.93
N ASP A 184 -18.49 -42.59 18.43
CA ASP A 184 -19.60 -41.65 18.23
C ASP A 184 -19.53 -40.58 19.35
N TYR A 185 -19.41 -39.33 18.95
CA TYR A 185 -19.36 -38.17 19.83
C TYR A 185 -20.57 -37.26 19.70
N SER A 186 -21.64 -37.71 19.00
CA SER A 186 -22.86 -36.93 18.76
C SER A 186 -23.56 -36.50 20.05
N GLU A 187 -23.36 -37.26 21.11
CA GLU A 187 -23.96 -37.00 22.44
C GLU A 187 -22.96 -36.30 23.42
N THR A 188 -21.80 -35.82 22.95
CA THR A 188 -20.86 -35.09 23.83
C THR A 188 -21.47 -33.77 24.25
N PRO A 189 -21.71 -33.54 25.55
CA PRO A 189 -22.41 -32.34 25.98
C PRO A 189 -21.56 -31.08 25.84
N ARG A 190 -22.25 -29.99 25.58
CA ARG A 190 -21.67 -28.65 25.71
C ARG A 190 -21.71 -28.27 27.20
N PRO A 191 -20.60 -28.07 27.89
CA PRO A 191 -20.59 -27.67 29.29
C PRO A 191 -21.09 -26.24 29.46
N SER A 192 -21.25 -25.77 30.70
CA SER A 192 -21.56 -24.37 30.96
C SER A 192 -20.38 -23.45 30.58
N MET A 193 -20.65 -22.16 30.39
CA MET A 193 -19.59 -21.16 30.20
C MET A 193 -18.60 -21.19 31.37
N ASP A 194 -19.10 -21.24 32.60
CA ASP A 194 -18.28 -21.27 33.81
C ASP A 194 -17.40 -22.53 33.90
N ASP A 195 -17.88 -23.69 33.44
CA ASP A 195 -17.07 -24.89 33.37
C ASP A 195 -15.93 -24.77 32.37
N CYS A 196 -16.20 -24.18 31.20
CA CYS A 196 -15.17 -23.91 30.19
C CYS A 196 -14.10 -22.95 30.74
N ILE A 197 -14.53 -21.85 31.35
CA ILE A 197 -13.63 -20.85 31.94
C ILE A 197 -12.84 -21.43 33.09
N SER A 198 -13.47 -22.21 33.97
CA SER A 198 -12.81 -22.88 35.11
C SER A 198 -11.74 -23.86 34.64
N PHE A 199 -12.07 -24.67 33.61
CA PHE A 199 -11.07 -25.57 33.02
C PHE A 199 -9.85 -24.79 32.51
N ILE A 200 -10.05 -23.75 31.69
CA ILE A 200 -8.97 -22.97 31.09
C ILE A 200 -8.13 -22.31 32.18
N SER A 201 -8.76 -21.66 33.15
CA SER A 201 -8.08 -20.98 34.25
C SER A 201 -7.26 -21.95 35.12
N SER A 202 -7.83 -23.13 35.44
CA SER A 202 -7.12 -24.14 36.23
C SER A 202 -5.91 -24.71 35.49
N GLU A 203 -6.00 -24.86 34.16
CA GLU A 203 -4.82 -25.27 33.37
C GLU A 203 -3.74 -24.20 33.37
N CYS A 204 -4.13 -22.91 33.28
CA CYS A 204 -3.18 -21.80 33.39
C CYS A 204 -2.45 -21.80 34.74
N ASP A 205 -3.17 -22.04 35.85
CA ASP A 205 -2.55 -22.11 37.18
C ASP A 205 -1.52 -23.23 37.26
N LYS A 206 -1.90 -24.45 36.86
CA LYS A 206 -1.00 -25.59 36.83
C LYS A 206 0.24 -25.36 35.95
N VAL A 207 0.05 -24.68 34.81
CA VAL A 207 1.16 -24.32 33.93
C VAL A 207 2.07 -23.28 34.58
N ALA A 208 1.52 -22.26 35.23
CA ALA A 208 2.27 -21.21 35.89
C ALA A 208 3.08 -21.71 37.12
N GLU A 209 2.69 -22.83 37.73
CA GLU A 209 3.45 -23.50 38.79
C GLU A 209 4.73 -24.18 38.27
N VAL A 210 4.79 -24.55 36.99
CA VAL A 210 5.87 -25.40 36.47
C VAL A 210 6.75 -24.66 35.45
N LEU A 211 6.17 -23.82 34.62
CA LEU A 211 6.95 -23.09 33.60
C LEU A 211 7.74 -21.95 34.23
N ASP A 212 8.95 -21.76 33.72
CA ASP A 212 9.83 -20.68 34.11
C ASP A 212 9.38 -19.33 33.46
N LEU A 213 9.98 -18.25 33.96
CA LEU A 213 9.79 -16.91 33.42
C LEU A 213 10.49 -16.72 32.06
N THR A 214 11.51 -17.54 31.79
CA THR A 214 12.26 -17.52 30.53
C THR A 214 11.79 -18.64 29.63
N PRO A 215 11.59 -18.40 28.32
CA PRO A 215 11.12 -19.43 27.40
C PRO A 215 12.20 -20.52 27.18
N GLY A 216 11.85 -21.78 27.37
CA GLY A 216 12.69 -22.92 27.12
C GLY A 216 14.05 -22.83 27.84
N ARG A 217 15.15 -22.89 27.10
CA ARG A 217 16.52 -22.74 27.63
C ARG A 217 17.06 -21.30 27.60
N GLY A 218 16.20 -20.31 27.25
CA GLY A 218 16.58 -18.91 27.19
C GLY A 218 17.43 -18.53 25.97
N ILE A 219 17.38 -19.32 24.90
CA ILE A 219 18.07 -19.05 23.63
C ILE A 219 17.10 -18.48 22.60
N ASP A 220 17.62 -17.81 21.56
CA ASP A 220 16.80 -17.14 20.53
C ASP A 220 15.80 -18.06 19.82
N SER A 221 16.12 -19.34 19.66
CA SER A 221 15.22 -20.35 19.09
C SER A 221 14.00 -20.65 19.95
N ASP A 222 14.07 -20.36 21.25
CA ASP A 222 12.97 -20.61 22.20
C ASP A 222 12.04 -19.40 22.37
N LEU A 223 12.40 -18.25 21.83
CA LEU A 223 11.53 -17.07 21.84
C LEU A 223 10.19 -17.38 21.17
N GLY A 224 9.10 -17.10 21.88
CA GLY A 224 7.73 -17.43 21.44
C GLY A 224 7.18 -18.73 22.03
N ARG A 225 7.97 -19.48 22.84
CA ARG A 225 7.48 -20.61 23.65
C ARG A 225 6.74 -20.10 24.89
N ALA A 226 5.80 -20.91 25.38
CA ALA A 226 5.03 -20.59 26.56
C ALA A 226 5.93 -20.46 27.82
N THR A 227 5.57 -19.49 28.65
CA THR A 227 6.24 -19.21 29.93
C THR A 227 5.20 -19.10 31.04
N LYS A 228 5.65 -18.99 32.28
CA LYS A 228 4.80 -18.62 33.43
C LYS A 228 4.02 -17.33 33.14
N GLY A 229 4.69 -16.32 32.58
CA GLY A 229 4.05 -15.06 32.25
C GLY A 229 2.97 -15.22 31.17
N ALA A 230 3.20 -16.07 30.16
CA ALA A 230 2.21 -16.37 29.12
C ALA A 230 0.97 -17.07 29.69
N ALA A 231 1.14 -18.00 30.64
CA ALA A 231 0.01 -18.68 31.30
C ALA A 231 -0.83 -17.70 32.13
N LEU A 232 -0.21 -16.84 32.90
CA LEU A 232 -0.89 -15.82 33.70
C LEU A 232 -1.57 -14.76 32.80
N ALA A 233 -0.94 -14.37 31.67
CA ALA A 233 -1.53 -13.44 30.71
C ALA A 233 -2.77 -14.05 30.01
N LEU A 234 -2.73 -15.34 29.67
CA LEU A 234 -3.89 -16.05 29.16
C LEU A 234 -5.02 -16.04 30.20
N LYS A 235 -4.71 -16.37 31.47
CA LYS A 235 -5.70 -16.34 32.57
C LYS A 235 -6.30 -14.95 32.75
N SER A 236 -5.48 -13.87 32.69
CA SER A 236 -5.97 -12.49 32.75
C SER A 236 -6.99 -12.20 31.66
N ARG A 237 -6.69 -12.54 30.39
CA ARG A 237 -7.59 -12.31 29.28
C ARG A 237 -8.87 -13.15 29.41
N VAL A 238 -8.74 -14.41 29.79
CA VAL A 238 -9.89 -15.33 29.97
C VAL A 238 -10.85 -14.80 31.04
N LEU A 239 -10.34 -14.38 32.20
CA LEU A 239 -11.18 -13.89 33.30
C LEU A 239 -11.79 -12.52 33.00
N LEU A 240 -11.07 -11.65 32.27
CA LEU A 240 -11.64 -10.38 31.77
C LEU A 240 -12.84 -10.64 30.85
N TYR A 241 -12.71 -11.59 29.96
CA TYR A 241 -13.82 -11.98 29.07
C TYR A 241 -14.96 -12.59 29.89
N ALA A 242 -14.69 -13.49 30.81
CA ALA A 242 -15.69 -14.13 31.65
C ALA A 242 -16.47 -13.13 32.54
N ALA A 243 -15.86 -12.01 32.92
CA ALA A 243 -16.52 -10.93 33.66
C ALA A 243 -17.34 -9.99 32.75
N SER A 244 -17.03 -9.98 31.44
CA SER A 244 -17.67 -9.07 30.48
C SER A 244 -19.14 -9.46 30.19
N PRO A 245 -20.03 -8.49 29.91
CA PRO A 245 -21.49 -8.69 29.78
C PRO A 245 -21.89 -9.84 28.84
N LEU A 246 -21.22 -10.01 27.69
CA LEU A 246 -21.58 -11.06 26.73
C LEU A 246 -21.37 -12.48 27.32
N TYR A 247 -20.32 -12.67 28.11
CA TYR A 247 -19.96 -13.99 28.64
C TYR A 247 -20.76 -14.35 29.90
N LEU A 248 -21.28 -13.34 30.61
CA LEU A 248 -22.19 -13.53 31.73
C LEU A 248 -23.55 -14.02 31.28
N ASP A 249 -24.02 -13.52 30.13
CA ASP A 249 -25.31 -13.91 29.55
C ASP A 249 -25.20 -14.04 28.03
N TRP A 250 -24.50 -15.09 27.60
CA TRP A 250 -24.15 -15.32 26.21
C TRP A 250 -25.34 -15.69 25.30
N GLN A 251 -26.52 -16.00 25.87
CA GLN A 251 -27.74 -16.27 25.13
C GLN A 251 -28.61 -15.03 24.93
N ASN A 252 -28.35 -13.97 25.64
CA ASN A 252 -29.08 -12.71 25.54
C ASN A 252 -28.22 -11.66 24.81
N PHE A 253 -28.69 -11.21 23.65
CA PHE A 253 -28.00 -10.25 22.80
C PHE A 253 -28.49 -8.80 23.00
N SER A 254 -29.34 -8.53 24.01
CA SER A 254 -29.78 -7.17 24.32
C SER A 254 -28.61 -6.29 24.76
N GLU A 255 -28.52 -5.10 24.21
CA GLU A 255 -27.56 -4.07 24.61
C GLU A 255 -28.09 -3.19 25.76
N SER A 256 -29.38 -3.27 26.08
CA SER A 256 -30.02 -2.42 27.07
C SER A 256 -29.98 -2.96 28.50
N ASP A 257 -29.69 -4.24 28.68
CA ASP A 257 -29.68 -4.89 30.00
C ASP A 257 -28.36 -5.65 30.15
N LEU A 258 -27.35 -4.94 30.68
CA LEU A 258 -26.00 -5.47 30.78
C LEU A 258 -25.79 -6.12 32.15
N PRO A 259 -25.63 -7.45 32.21
CA PRO A 259 -25.32 -8.13 33.46
C PRO A 259 -23.91 -7.77 33.93
N SER A 260 -23.73 -7.70 35.26
CA SER A 260 -22.43 -7.52 35.89
C SER A 260 -22.28 -8.48 37.09
N ASP A 261 -21.05 -8.99 37.27
CA ASP A 261 -20.67 -9.84 38.38
C ASP A 261 -19.37 -9.32 39.01
N MET A 262 -19.51 -8.71 40.20
CA MET A 262 -18.41 -8.07 40.90
C MET A 262 -17.29 -9.02 41.28
N GLU A 263 -17.59 -10.29 41.63
CA GLU A 263 -16.58 -11.27 42.00
C GLU A 263 -15.77 -11.73 40.76
N LYS A 264 -16.40 -11.84 39.58
CA LYS A 264 -15.69 -12.11 38.32
C LYS A 264 -14.78 -10.95 37.92
N TRP A 265 -15.23 -9.70 38.06
CA TRP A 265 -14.41 -8.52 37.82
C TRP A 265 -13.21 -8.45 38.77
N LYS A 266 -13.42 -8.73 40.04
CA LYS A 266 -12.34 -8.84 41.03
C LYS A 266 -11.32 -9.93 40.67
N ALA A 267 -11.79 -11.09 40.23
CA ALA A 267 -10.94 -12.18 39.81
C ALA A 267 -10.13 -11.81 38.54
N ALA A 268 -10.75 -11.06 37.62
CA ALA A 268 -10.08 -10.54 36.43
C ALA A 268 -8.98 -9.52 36.78
N ALA A 269 -9.27 -8.60 37.71
CA ALA A 269 -8.29 -7.63 38.21
C ALA A 269 -7.10 -8.35 38.87
N GLN A 270 -7.36 -9.34 39.74
CA GLN A 270 -6.30 -10.10 40.41
C GLN A 270 -5.45 -10.84 39.37
N ALA A 271 -6.05 -11.49 38.37
CA ALA A 271 -5.27 -12.21 37.36
C ALA A 271 -4.38 -11.31 36.50
N ALA A 272 -4.81 -10.08 36.21
CA ALA A 272 -3.95 -9.10 35.56
C ALA A 272 -2.82 -8.63 36.50
N LYS A 273 -3.14 -8.40 37.78
CA LYS A 273 -2.17 -8.02 38.81
C LYS A 273 -1.09 -9.09 38.99
N ASP A 274 -1.45 -10.37 38.93
CA ASP A 274 -0.50 -11.48 39.06
C ASP A 274 0.58 -11.44 37.97
N VAL A 275 0.24 -10.99 36.74
CA VAL A 275 1.23 -10.77 35.66
C VAL A 275 2.12 -9.56 35.97
N ILE A 276 1.52 -8.48 36.45
CA ILE A 276 2.23 -7.23 36.79
C ILE A 276 3.26 -7.50 37.88
N ASP A 277 2.84 -8.24 38.88
CA ASP A 277 3.67 -8.52 40.08
C ASP A 277 4.85 -9.47 39.80
N LEU A 278 4.93 -10.10 38.64
CA LEU A 278 6.14 -10.78 38.19
C LEU A 278 7.34 -9.83 38.10
N GLY A 279 7.11 -8.55 37.82
CA GLY A 279 8.10 -7.48 37.78
C GLY A 279 9.19 -7.61 36.72
N ILE A 280 9.02 -8.50 35.75
CA ILE A 280 10.01 -8.77 34.70
C ILE A 280 9.67 -8.09 33.35
N TYR A 281 8.44 -7.63 33.20
CA TYR A 281 7.98 -6.94 31.99
C TYR A 281 7.97 -5.43 32.20
N SER A 282 8.25 -4.68 31.14
CA SER A 282 8.14 -3.21 31.11
C SER A 282 7.68 -2.73 29.75
N LEU A 283 6.98 -1.60 29.70
CA LEU A 283 6.60 -1.00 28.43
C LEU A 283 7.85 -0.64 27.62
N TYR A 284 7.87 -1.01 26.36
CA TYR A 284 8.95 -0.66 25.44
C TYR A 284 8.90 0.84 25.11
N GLY A 285 10.05 1.51 25.13
CA GLY A 285 10.13 2.97 25.10
C GLY A 285 9.59 3.65 23.82
N SER A 286 9.41 2.92 22.73
CA SER A 286 8.95 3.49 21.45
C SER A 286 7.85 2.62 20.83
N TYR A 287 6.62 3.10 20.83
CA TYR A 287 5.52 2.42 20.15
C TYR A 287 5.80 2.22 18.66
N ALA A 288 6.37 3.22 17.97
CA ALA A 288 6.63 3.19 16.55
C ALA A 288 7.61 2.07 16.11
N THR A 289 8.50 1.64 17.00
CA THR A 289 9.50 0.60 16.72
C THR A 289 9.24 -0.73 17.44
N LEU A 290 8.22 -0.79 18.31
CA LEU A 290 7.88 -1.98 19.09
C LEU A 290 7.68 -3.21 18.19
N PHE A 291 7.02 -3.04 17.05
CA PHE A 291 6.65 -4.12 16.14
C PHE A 291 7.64 -4.34 14.99
N LYS A 292 8.72 -3.55 14.95
CA LYS A 292 9.74 -3.62 13.89
C LYS A 292 10.89 -4.55 14.33
N ASN A 293 10.83 -5.80 13.93
CA ASN A 293 11.94 -6.76 14.02
C ASN A 293 12.64 -6.84 15.40
N ASN A 294 11.90 -6.52 16.46
CA ASN A 294 12.42 -6.44 17.84
C ASN A 294 11.96 -7.66 18.65
N PHE A 295 12.52 -8.83 18.36
CA PHE A 295 12.13 -10.09 18.99
C PHE A 295 12.45 -10.17 20.48
N GLN A 296 13.44 -9.42 20.94
CA GLN A 296 13.89 -9.39 22.34
C GLN A 296 13.56 -8.05 22.96
N ASN A 297 12.32 -7.84 23.36
CA ASN A 297 11.94 -6.65 24.10
C ASN A 297 11.22 -7.01 25.39
N SER A 298 11.19 -6.06 26.32
CA SER A 298 10.65 -6.24 27.65
C SER A 298 9.12 -6.23 27.71
N GLU A 299 8.43 -5.90 26.64
CA GLU A 299 6.97 -5.76 26.64
C GLU A 299 6.24 -7.01 26.19
N PHE A 300 6.81 -7.79 25.24
CA PHE A 300 6.17 -9.00 24.74
C PHE A 300 6.22 -10.12 25.80
N ILE A 301 5.05 -10.64 26.15
CA ILE A 301 4.87 -11.77 27.06
C ILE A 301 4.83 -13.08 26.27
N LEU A 302 4.08 -13.08 25.16
CA LEU A 302 4.03 -14.16 24.19
C LEU A 302 3.85 -13.61 22.80
N MET A 303 4.60 -14.13 21.84
CA MET A 303 4.53 -13.70 20.43
C MET A 303 4.65 -14.89 19.48
N ARG A 304 4.08 -14.73 18.29
CA ARG A 304 4.36 -15.62 17.15
C ARG A 304 5.35 -14.94 16.23
N ARG A 305 6.41 -15.68 15.87
CA ARG A 305 7.46 -15.20 14.97
C ARG A 305 7.25 -15.75 13.58
N TYR A 306 7.48 -14.89 12.59
CA TYR A 306 7.48 -15.27 11.18
C TYR A 306 8.88 -15.15 10.61
N GLY A 307 9.25 -16.12 9.77
CA GLY A 307 10.49 -16.04 8.98
C GLY A 307 10.46 -14.88 8.00
N ASN A 308 11.62 -14.54 7.48
CA ASN A 308 11.75 -13.46 6.51
C ASN A 308 10.93 -13.72 5.25
N ASN A 309 10.00 -12.84 4.96
CA ASN A 309 9.20 -12.81 3.73
C ASN A 309 8.79 -11.35 3.44
N SER A 310 8.09 -11.11 2.37
CA SER A 310 7.56 -9.80 1.98
C SER A 310 6.05 -9.84 1.69
N ASP A 311 5.37 -10.87 2.18
CA ASP A 311 3.96 -11.08 1.83
C ASP A 311 3.06 -10.03 2.49
N PHE A 312 3.36 -9.65 3.73
CA PHE A 312 2.56 -8.63 4.41
C PHE A 312 2.70 -7.25 3.74
N GLU A 313 3.90 -6.90 3.28
CA GLU A 313 4.16 -5.69 2.51
C GLU A 313 3.47 -5.71 1.15
N LYS A 314 3.51 -6.83 0.42
CA LYS A 314 2.81 -6.97 -0.87
C LYS A 314 1.32 -6.71 -0.75
N TYR A 315 0.69 -7.18 0.33
CA TYR A 315 -0.73 -6.96 0.53
C TYR A 315 -1.05 -5.55 1.01
N ASN A 316 -0.19 -4.89 1.79
CA ASN A 316 -0.56 -3.69 2.54
C ASN A 316 0.17 -2.40 2.15
N PHE A 317 1.27 -2.44 1.38
CA PHE A 317 1.88 -1.21 0.88
C PHE A 317 0.90 -0.43 -0.01
N PRO A 318 0.95 0.92 0.00
CA PRO A 318 0.28 1.72 -1.00
C PRO A 318 0.69 1.32 -2.42
N VAL A 319 -0.19 1.56 -3.38
CA VAL A 319 -0.04 1.06 -4.76
C VAL A 319 1.24 1.60 -5.42
N SER A 320 1.58 2.86 -5.18
CA SER A 320 2.79 3.48 -5.72
C SER A 320 4.09 2.82 -5.25
N TYR A 321 4.04 2.07 -4.14
CA TYR A 321 5.18 1.30 -3.60
C TYR A 321 5.12 -0.20 -3.95
N GLY A 322 4.22 -0.59 -4.85
CA GLY A 322 4.10 -1.95 -5.38
C GLY A 322 3.19 -2.87 -4.58
N GLY A 323 2.48 -2.38 -3.58
CA GLY A 323 1.46 -3.13 -2.84
C GLY A 323 0.09 -3.09 -3.51
N VAL A 324 -0.89 -3.74 -2.86
CA VAL A 324 -2.29 -3.74 -3.32
C VAL A 324 -3.23 -3.06 -2.30
N GLY A 325 -2.68 -2.18 -1.47
CA GLY A 325 -3.44 -1.33 -0.56
C GLY A 325 -4.12 -2.01 0.62
N GLY A 326 -4.26 -3.31 0.63
CA GLY A 326 -4.80 -4.21 1.66
C GLY A 326 -5.73 -3.60 2.70
N ILE A 327 -5.22 -3.45 3.90
CA ILE A 327 -5.95 -2.91 5.06
C ILE A 327 -5.97 -1.38 5.01
N ASN A 328 -7.16 -0.80 4.98
CA ASN A 328 -7.41 0.63 4.98
C ASN A 328 -8.02 1.06 6.32
N PRO A 329 -7.25 1.68 7.23
CA PRO A 329 -7.80 2.23 8.45
C PRO A 329 -8.98 3.16 8.19
N SER A 330 -10.00 3.14 9.06
CA SER A 330 -11.16 3.99 8.94
C SER A 330 -10.95 5.36 9.59
N LEU A 331 -11.77 6.35 9.22
CA LEU A 331 -11.85 7.61 9.92
C LEU A 331 -12.41 7.43 11.35
N ASN A 332 -13.28 6.42 11.57
CA ASN A 332 -13.76 6.06 12.90
C ASN A 332 -12.62 5.72 13.88
N LEU A 333 -11.59 5.02 13.40
CA LEU A 333 -10.38 4.77 14.18
C LEU A 333 -9.51 6.03 14.30
N VAL A 334 -9.28 6.74 13.20
CA VAL A 334 -8.45 7.96 13.19
C VAL A 334 -9.00 9.01 14.18
N ASP A 335 -10.31 9.19 14.25
CA ASP A 335 -10.96 10.11 15.19
C ASP A 335 -10.87 9.65 16.66
N SER A 336 -10.53 8.38 16.89
CA SER A 336 -10.30 7.87 18.24
C SER A 336 -8.96 8.29 18.84
N TYR A 337 -7.98 8.65 18.02
CA TYR A 337 -6.73 9.23 18.52
C TYR A 337 -6.98 10.64 19.03
N GLU A 338 -6.52 10.93 20.24
CA GLU A 338 -6.67 12.25 20.86
C GLU A 338 -5.74 13.30 20.24
N MET A 339 -5.98 14.56 20.56
CA MET A 339 -5.03 15.63 20.34
C MET A 339 -3.83 15.46 21.27
N LYS A 340 -2.70 16.10 20.97
CA LYS A 340 -1.47 16.02 21.77
C LYS A 340 -1.63 16.53 23.20
N ASP A 341 -2.61 17.39 23.44
CA ASP A 341 -2.97 17.89 24.77
C ASP A 341 -3.95 17.01 25.56
N GLY A 342 -4.33 15.86 25.01
CA GLY A 342 -5.27 14.90 25.59
C GLY A 342 -6.74 15.23 25.41
N SER A 343 -7.07 16.29 24.66
CA SER A 343 -8.45 16.58 24.26
C SER A 343 -8.92 15.67 23.13
N TYR A 344 -10.23 15.49 23.01
CA TYR A 344 -10.80 14.76 21.90
C TYR A 344 -10.70 15.59 20.61
N PHE A 345 -10.39 14.90 19.51
CA PHE A 345 -10.47 15.51 18.19
C PHE A 345 -11.92 15.85 17.83
N SER A 346 -12.12 17.01 17.21
CA SER A 346 -13.44 17.44 16.75
C SER A 346 -13.36 18.09 15.38
N TRP A 347 -14.22 17.64 14.48
CA TRP A 347 -14.41 18.24 13.16
C TRP A 347 -15.14 19.61 13.21
N GLU A 348 -15.76 19.94 14.33
CA GLU A 348 -16.38 21.24 14.54
C GLU A 348 -15.35 22.35 14.85
N ASN A 349 -14.15 21.95 15.22
CA ASN A 349 -13.02 22.85 15.36
C ASN A 349 -12.41 23.07 13.95
N GLU A 350 -12.51 24.28 13.43
CA GLU A 350 -12.06 24.64 12.08
C GLU A 350 -10.56 24.37 11.86
N GLU A 351 -9.71 24.61 12.85
CA GLU A 351 -8.28 24.35 12.77
C GLU A 351 -8.00 22.84 12.63
N ASN A 352 -8.73 22.02 13.40
CA ASN A 352 -8.63 20.57 13.32
C ASN A 352 -9.14 20.04 11.97
N ALA A 353 -10.27 20.54 11.48
CA ALA A 353 -10.88 20.11 10.23
C ALA A 353 -10.00 20.39 9.02
N VAL A 354 -9.26 21.49 9.06
CA VAL A 354 -8.33 21.90 7.99
C VAL A 354 -7.03 21.08 8.02
N ARG A 355 -6.61 20.62 9.20
CA ARG A 355 -5.37 19.86 9.38
C ARG A 355 -5.59 18.64 10.28
N PRO A 356 -6.43 17.68 9.88
CA PRO A 356 -6.87 16.61 10.76
C PRO A 356 -5.75 15.65 11.23
N GLN A 357 -4.59 15.68 10.60
CA GLN A 357 -3.44 14.86 10.96
C GLN A 357 -2.44 15.54 11.92
N PHE A 358 -2.59 16.87 12.16
CA PHE A 358 -1.61 17.60 12.96
C PHE A 358 -1.99 17.64 14.45
N TYR A 359 -0.97 17.71 15.30
CA TYR A 359 -1.09 17.77 16.75
C TYR A 359 -1.89 16.65 17.40
N ARG A 360 -1.84 15.44 16.79
CA ARG A 360 -2.49 14.23 17.26
C ARG A 360 -1.55 13.38 18.12
N ASP A 361 -2.13 12.41 18.80
CA ASP A 361 -1.40 11.31 19.45
C ASP A 361 -0.36 10.71 18.50
N ASP A 362 0.89 10.56 18.96
CA ASP A 362 2.00 10.09 18.14
C ASP A 362 1.78 8.65 17.59
N ARG A 363 0.92 7.86 18.26
CA ARG A 363 0.53 6.52 17.79
C ARG A 363 -0.26 6.56 16.49
N LEU A 364 -0.96 7.66 16.17
CA LEU A 364 -1.62 7.82 14.87
C LEU A 364 -0.62 7.65 13.73
N ASN A 365 0.46 8.44 13.75
CA ASN A 365 1.50 8.38 12.71
C ASN A 365 2.34 7.11 12.76
N ALA A 366 2.35 6.39 13.89
CA ALA A 366 3.03 5.09 14.00
C ALA A 366 2.18 3.94 13.44
N THR A 367 0.86 4.09 13.43
CA THR A 367 -0.10 3.05 13.04
C THR A 367 -0.61 3.22 11.62
N ILE A 368 -0.76 4.47 11.14
CA ILE A 368 -1.47 4.82 9.91
C ILE A 368 -0.60 5.72 9.02
N LEU A 369 -0.60 5.45 7.70
CA LEU A 369 -0.06 6.35 6.69
C LEU A 369 -1.17 7.31 6.27
N LEU A 370 -0.97 8.55 6.60
CA LEU A 370 -1.85 9.67 6.26
C LEU A 370 -1.41 10.31 4.94
N ASN A 371 -2.29 11.12 4.34
CA ASN A 371 -1.89 11.92 3.20
C ASN A 371 -0.68 12.79 3.53
N ASP A 372 0.26 12.93 2.61
CA ASP A 372 1.53 13.64 2.78
C ASP A 372 2.50 13.01 3.81
N SER A 373 2.18 11.86 4.41
CA SER A 373 3.16 11.14 5.26
C SER A 373 4.39 10.76 4.44
N VAL A 374 5.55 11.04 4.97
CA VAL A 374 6.81 10.58 4.35
C VAL A 374 6.94 9.06 4.57
N TRP A 375 7.00 8.32 3.47
CA TRP A 375 7.25 6.89 3.45
C TRP A 375 8.34 6.58 2.41
N LYS A 376 9.39 5.86 2.79
CA LYS A 376 10.53 5.59 1.90
C LYS A 376 11.08 6.83 1.20
N SER A 377 11.19 7.93 1.92
CA SER A 377 11.69 9.24 1.44
C SER A 377 10.78 9.98 0.45
N THR A 378 9.57 9.51 0.18
CA THR A 378 8.58 10.20 -0.64
C THR A 378 7.26 10.39 0.10
N ALA A 379 6.47 11.37 -0.29
CA ALA A 379 5.15 11.58 0.31
C ALA A 379 4.13 10.56 -0.25
N VAL A 380 3.28 10.03 0.62
CA VAL A 380 2.13 9.20 0.23
C VAL A 380 1.01 10.10 -0.30
N GLU A 381 0.46 9.78 -1.45
CA GLU A 381 -0.49 10.62 -2.18
C GLU A 381 -1.90 10.04 -2.12
N ASN A 382 -2.57 10.14 -0.95
CA ASN A 382 -3.91 9.57 -0.72
C ASN A 382 -5.04 10.45 -1.26
N TRP A 383 -4.74 11.64 -1.79
CA TRP A 383 -5.73 12.58 -2.30
C TRP A 383 -6.35 12.10 -3.62
N ASP A 384 -7.54 12.59 -3.96
CA ASP A 384 -8.25 12.24 -5.20
C ASP A 384 -7.46 12.67 -6.45
N GLY A 385 -7.03 11.69 -7.25
CA GLY A 385 -6.09 11.88 -8.36
C GLY A 385 -4.62 11.69 -8.01
N GLY A 386 -4.28 11.47 -6.73
CA GLY A 386 -2.95 11.05 -6.29
C GLY A 386 -2.64 9.59 -6.64
N LYS A 387 -1.37 9.22 -6.60
CA LYS A 387 -0.90 7.86 -6.97
C LYS A 387 -1.48 6.74 -6.09
N ASP A 388 -1.84 7.09 -4.85
CA ASP A 388 -2.35 6.19 -3.82
C ASP A 388 -3.78 6.56 -3.40
N GLY A 389 -4.43 7.48 -4.14
CA GLY A 389 -5.71 8.06 -3.78
C GLY A 389 -6.93 7.32 -4.32
N LEU A 390 -8.11 7.81 -3.94
CA LEU A 390 -9.39 7.32 -4.39
C LEU A 390 -9.45 7.26 -5.93
N GLY A 391 -10.00 6.18 -6.47
CA GLY A 391 -10.13 5.97 -7.93
C GLY A 391 -8.96 5.23 -8.58
N VAL A 392 -7.82 5.08 -7.91
CA VAL A 392 -6.74 4.20 -8.37
C VAL A 392 -7.07 2.75 -8.02
N THR A 393 -6.86 1.83 -8.95
CA THR A 393 -7.13 0.41 -8.74
C THR A 393 -6.32 -0.13 -7.57
N ASN A 394 -6.96 -0.82 -6.62
CA ASN A 394 -6.37 -1.34 -5.40
C ASN A 394 -5.81 -0.27 -4.43
N ALA A 395 -6.09 1.00 -4.64
CA ALA A 395 -5.75 2.04 -3.67
C ALA A 395 -6.77 2.08 -2.51
N THR A 396 -6.47 2.92 -1.53
CA THR A 396 -7.32 3.06 -0.35
C THR A 396 -8.75 3.44 -0.70
N LYS A 397 -9.69 2.87 0.05
CA LYS A 397 -11.11 3.27 0.03
C LYS A 397 -11.43 4.35 1.06
N THR A 398 -10.60 4.46 2.10
CA THR A 398 -10.86 5.31 3.27
C THR A 398 -10.04 6.60 3.30
N GLY A 399 -9.07 6.75 2.39
CA GLY A 399 -8.08 7.84 2.43
C GLY A 399 -6.87 7.55 3.32
N PHE A 400 -6.75 6.33 3.87
CA PHE A 400 -5.67 5.93 4.77
C PHE A 400 -5.09 4.58 4.38
N TYR A 401 -3.82 4.32 4.79
CA TYR A 401 -3.18 3.01 4.68
C TYR A 401 -2.64 2.55 6.03
N LEU A 402 -2.58 1.25 6.24
CA LEU A 402 -1.90 0.67 7.39
C LEU A 402 -0.40 1.00 7.33
N LYS A 403 0.20 1.31 8.49
CA LYS A 403 1.64 1.48 8.67
C LYS A 403 2.23 0.49 9.67
N LYS A 404 1.47 0.19 10.73
CA LYS A 404 1.89 -0.75 11.77
C LYS A 404 2.32 -2.07 11.16
N TYR A 405 3.42 -2.64 11.64
CA TYR A 405 4.11 -3.85 11.17
C TYR A 405 4.86 -3.73 9.84
N LEU A 406 4.53 -2.76 8.97
CA LEU A 406 5.20 -2.61 7.68
C LEU A 406 6.65 -2.15 7.83
N ASN A 407 7.54 -2.71 7.01
CA ASN A 407 8.95 -2.34 7.01
C ASN A 407 9.31 -1.54 5.75
N GLU A 408 9.86 -0.35 5.97
CA GLU A 408 10.29 0.58 4.91
C GLU A 408 11.44 0.04 4.05
N ASP A 409 12.25 -0.89 4.60
CA ASP A 409 13.41 -1.46 3.91
C ASP A 409 13.03 -2.52 2.87
N VAL A 410 11.81 -3.07 2.93
CA VAL A 410 11.32 -4.04 1.95
C VAL A 410 10.98 -3.34 0.64
N ASN A 411 11.57 -3.76 -0.47
CA ASN A 411 11.27 -3.23 -1.80
C ASN A 411 10.65 -4.31 -2.69
N ILE A 412 9.33 -4.24 -2.83
CA ILE A 412 8.56 -5.23 -3.60
C ILE A 412 8.81 -5.08 -5.10
N GLN A 413 8.97 -3.84 -5.60
CA GLN A 413 9.12 -3.54 -7.02
C GLN A 413 10.40 -4.14 -7.61
N THR A 414 11.48 -4.13 -6.84
CA THR A 414 12.78 -4.70 -7.27
C THR A 414 12.99 -6.13 -6.79
N GLY A 415 12.07 -6.67 -5.97
CA GLY A 415 12.22 -7.96 -5.32
C GLY A 415 13.29 -7.97 -4.22
N GLY A 416 13.72 -6.80 -3.77
CA GLY A 416 14.73 -6.63 -2.72
C GLY A 416 14.13 -6.57 -1.33
N GLY A 417 14.80 -7.23 -0.39
CA GLY A 417 14.44 -7.22 1.03
C GLY A 417 13.30 -8.18 1.38
N SER A 418 13.49 -8.83 2.49
CA SER A 418 12.47 -9.61 3.19
C SER A 418 12.67 -9.42 4.68
N GLN A 419 11.58 -9.43 5.44
CA GLN A 419 11.62 -9.13 6.86
C GLN A 419 10.91 -10.20 7.68
N GLY A 420 11.43 -10.48 8.86
CA GLY A 420 10.72 -11.24 9.86
C GLY A 420 9.68 -10.37 10.56
N HIS A 421 8.49 -10.90 10.79
CA HIS A 421 7.42 -10.21 11.48
C HIS A 421 7.14 -10.82 12.85
N ILE A 422 6.58 -10.01 13.74
CA ILE A 422 6.15 -10.41 15.08
C ILE A 422 4.65 -10.18 15.18
N TRP A 423 3.91 -11.23 15.53
CA TRP A 423 2.52 -11.09 15.94
C TRP A 423 2.45 -11.18 17.47
N PRO A 424 2.07 -10.10 18.18
CA PRO A 424 1.92 -10.13 19.61
C PRO A 424 0.68 -10.96 20.01
N LEU A 425 0.86 -11.99 20.81
CA LEU A 425 -0.25 -12.73 21.40
C LEU A 425 -0.65 -12.13 22.75
N PHE A 426 0.35 -11.77 23.57
CA PHE A 426 0.19 -11.02 24.81
C PHE A 426 1.34 -10.05 25.00
N ARG A 427 1.04 -8.83 25.42
CA ARG A 427 2.01 -7.81 25.81
C ARG A 427 1.55 -6.99 27.00
N LEU A 428 2.49 -6.39 27.73
CA LEU A 428 2.23 -5.76 29.01
C LEU A 428 1.21 -4.63 28.95
N ALA A 429 1.16 -3.84 27.87
CA ALA A 429 0.17 -2.77 27.74
C ALA A 429 -1.26 -3.31 27.77
N GLU A 430 -1.54 -4.47 27.15
CA GLU A 430 -2.84 -5.13 27.28
C GLU A 430 -3.14 -5.47 28.74
N ILE A 431 -2.16 -6.00 29.46
CA ILE A 431 -2.34 -6.41 30.87
C ILE A 431 -2.66 -5.20 31.76
N TYR A 432 -1.99 -4.06 31.53
CA TYR A 432 -2.30 -2.80 32.24
C TYR A 432 -3.74 -2.36 31.98
N LEU A 433 -4.17 -2.44 30.74
CA LEU A 433 -5.53 -2.04 30.36
C LEU A 433 -6.58 -3.08 30.83
N ASN A 434 -6.24 -4.38 30.87
CA ASN A 434 -7.10 -5.40 31.49
C ASN A 434 -7.30 -5.13 32.98
N TYR A 435 -6.22 -4.78 33.69
CA TYR A 435 -6.27 -4.45 35.11
C TYR A 435 -7.11 -3.20 35.38
N ALA A 436 -6.85 -2.12 34.64
CA ALA A 436 -7.60 -0.88 34.78
C ALA A 436 -9.09 -1.06 34.48
N GLU A 437 -9.44 -1.80 33.41
CA GLU A 437 -10.83 -2.09 33.07
C GLU A 437 -11.53 -2.89 34.17
N ALA A 438 -10.91 -3.94 34.64
CA ALA A 438 -11.49 -4.79 35.66
C ALA A 438 -11.64 -4.05 37.01
N LEU A 439 -10.67 -3.23 37.38
CA LEU A 439 -10.77 -2.38 38.58
C LEU A 439 -11.89 -1.34 38.45
N ASN A 440 -12.03 -0.68 37.32
CA ASN A 440 -13.08 0.30 37.12
C ASN A 440 -14.48 -0.28 37.31
N GLU A 441 -14.69 -1.53 36.96
CA GLU A 441 -15.98 -2.21 37.11
C GLU A 441 -16.18 -2.75 38.54
N TYR A 442 -15.10 -3.06 39.28
CA TYR A 442 -15.15 -3.68 40.59
C TYR A 442 -14.92 -2.68 41.75
N ASP A 443 -13.95 -1.77 41.62
CA ASP A 443 -13.51 -0.82 42.64
C ASP A 443 -13.19 0.56 42.01
N PRO A 444 -14.21 1.29 41.51
CA PRO A 444 -14.04 2.47 40.67
C PRO A 444 -13.28 3.65 41.30
N GLU A 445 -13.13 3.64 42.62
CA GLU A 445 -12.36 4.66 43.36
C GLU A 445 -10.87 4.30 43.47
N ASN A 446 -10.45 3.19 42.93
CA ASN A 446 -9.07 2.72 43.07
C ASN A 446 -8.09 3.56 42.23
N ALA A 447 -7.08 4.11 42.89
CA ALA A 447 -6.08 4.97 42.26
C ALA A 447 -5.25 4.26 41.15
N ASP A 448 -5.11 2.95 41.21
CA ASP A 448 -4.38 2.13 40.23
C ASP A 448 -5.04 2.25 38.85
N ILE A 449 -6.34 2.51 38.75
CA ILE A 449 -7.03 2.64 37.44
C ILE A 449 -6.34 3.72 36.59
N ALA A 450 -6.28 4.93 37.12
CA ALA A 450 -5.65 6.06 36.42
C ALA A 450 -4.13 5.83 36.28
N GLU A 451 -3.46 5.25 37.27
CA GLU A 451 -2.03 4.98 37.23
C GLU A 451 -1.65 4.09 36.03
N TYR A 452 -2.30 2.94 35.89
CA TYR A 452 -1.93 1.99 34.84
C TYR A 452 -2.33 2.43 33.43
N VAL A 453 -3.45 3.15 33.27
CA VAL A 453 -3.78 3.83 32.01
C VAL A 453 -2.75 4.91 31.68
N ASN A 454 -2.37 5.72 32.65
CA ASN A 454 -1.39 6.79 32.46
C ASN A 454 0.02 6.29 32.12
N ARG A 455 0.40 5.10 32.58
CA ARG A 455 1.67 4.46 32.15
C ARG A 455 1.69 4.19 30.64
N VAL A 456 0.56 3.71 30.07
CA VAL A 456 0.42 3.49 28.64
C VAL A 456 0.44 4.83 27.90
N ARG A 457 -0.32 5.80 28.37
CA ARG A 457 -0.41 7.15 27.81
C ARG A 457 0.94 7.86 27.80
N SER A 458 1.64 7.84 28.91
CA SER A 458 2.96 8.50 29.05
C SER A 458 4.01 7.93 28.08
N ARG A 459 4.02 6.60 27.84
CA ARG A 459 4.86 5.97 26.85
C ARG A 459 4.60 6.52 25.45
N ALA A 460 3.34 6.86 25.15
CA ALA A 460 2.89 7.46 23.89
C ALA A 460 3.05 8.99 23.82
N GLY A 461 3.58 9.63 24.86
CA GLY A 461 3.71 11.08 24.94
C GLY A 461 2.40 11.80 25.16
N GLN A 462 1.36 11.09 25.63
CA GLN A 462 0.06 11.66 25.97
C GLN A 462 0.03 12.14 27.43
N PRO A 463 -0.69 13.21 27.77
CA PRO A 463 -0.86 13.66 29.14
C PRO A 463 -1.66 12.64 29.96
N ASN A 464 -1.54 12.74 31.27
CA ASN A 464 -2.33 11.96 32.19
C ASN A 464 -3.82 12.24 32.02
N LEU A 465 -4.66 11.25 32.36
CA LEU A 465 -6.10 11.42 32.39
C LEU A 465 -6.51 12.55 33.34
N PRO A 466 -7.59 13.28 33.06
CA PRO A 466 -8.16 14.25 34.01
C PRO A 466 -8.51 13.59 35.34
N SER A 467 -8.40 14.32 36.44
CA SER A 467 -8.85 13.85 37.76
C SER A 467 -10.37 14.01 37.90
N GLY A 468 -10.99 13.17 38.75
CA GLY A 468 -12.42 13.30 39.11
C GLY A 468 -13.37 12.77 38.05
N LEU A 469 -12.93 11.91 37.16
CA LEU A 469 -13.78 11.18 36.23
C LEU A 469 -14.73 10.24 36.97
N THR A 470 -15.99 10.21 36.56
CA THR A 470 -16.97 9.21 37.02
C THR A 470 -16.56 7.80 36.48
N GLN A 471 -17.15 6.74 37.04
CA GLN A 471 -16.91 5.38 36.56
C GLN A 471 -17.18 5.22 35.06
N ASP A 472 -18.26 5.82 34.56
CA ASP A 472 -18.65 5.77 33.14
C ASP A 472 -17.68 6.54 32.25
N GLU A 473 -17.28 7.75 32.66
CA GLU A 473 -16.27 8.54 31.95
C GLU A 473 -14.91 7.81 31.93
N MET A 474 -14.52 7.20 33.05
CA MET A 474 -13.29 6.39 33.11
C MET A 474 -13.38 5.15 32.21
N ARG A 475 -14.54 4.48 32.18
CA ARG A 475 -14.79 3.34 31.27
C ARG A 475 -14.59 3.74 29.79
N GLU A 476 -15.12 4.89 29.39
CA GLU A 476 -14.95 5.40 28.02
C GLU A 476 -13.47 5.74 27.73
N ARG A 477 -12.75 6.32 28.70
CA ARG A 477 -11.32 6.60 28.54
C ARG A 477 -10.51 5.31 28.41
N ILE A 478 -10.79 4.29 29.22
CA ILE A 478 -10.13 2.98 29.14
C ILE A 478 -10.41 2.29 27.80
N ARG A 479 -11.67 2.28 27.35
CA ARG A 479 -12.06 1.70 26.07
C ARG A 479 -11.39 2.38 24.89
N ARG A 480 -11.30 3.71 24.91
CA ARG A 480 -10.61 4.51 23.89
C ARG A 480 -9.10 4.23 23.90
N GLU A 481 -8.48 4.25 25.07
CA GLU A 481 -7.06 3.95 25.21
C GLU A 481 -6.74 2.53 24.72
N ARG A 482 -7.60 1.56 25.03
CA ARG A 482 -7.50 0.19 24.52
C ARG A 482 -7.57 0.13 22.98
N ARG A 483 -8.53 0.85 22.39
CA ARG A 483 -8.71 0.91 20.94
C ARG A 483 -7.48 1.44 20.24
N VAL A 484 -6.93 2.54 20.72
CA VAL A 484 -5.77 3.22 20.14
C VAL A 484 -4.48 2.42 20.37
N GLU A 485 -4.26 1.94 21.57
CA GLU A 485 -3.05 1.20 21.95
C GLU A 485 -2.95 -0.16 21.27
N LEU A 486 -4.06 -0.90 21.21
CA LEU A 486 -4.12 -2.26 20.66
C LEU A 486 -4.65 -2.31 19.22
N ALA A 487 -4.69 -1.18 18.50
CA ALA A 487 -5.14 -1.11 17.11
C ALA A 487 -4.37 -2.11 16.24
N PHE A 488 -5.10 -2.85 15.42
CA PHE A 488 -4.56 -3.90 14.53
C PHE A 488 -3.83 -5.06 15.26
N GLU A 489 -4.29 -5.38 16.48
CA GLU A 489 -3.87 -6.58 17.23
C GLU A 489 -5.04 -7.55 17.45
N GLU A 490 -6.07 -7.47 16.63
CA GLU A 490 -7.32 -8.25 16.69
C GLU A 490 -8.16 -8.07 17.98
N HIS A 491 -7.92 -7.02 18.76
CA HIS A 491 -8.71 -6.81 19.98
C HIS A 491 -10.08 -6.20 19.71
N ARG A 492 -10.20 -5.24 18.78
CA ARG A 492 -11.45 -4.49 18.54
C ARG A 492 -12.64 -5.39 18.28
N SER A 493 -12.49 -6.39 17.41
CA SER A 493 -13.57 -7.32 17.04
C SER A 493 -14.15 -8.05 18.27
N TRP A 494 -13.32 -8.37 19.25
CA TRP A 494 -13.72 -9.09 20.46
C TRP A 494 -14.17 -8.13 21.56
N ASP A 495 -13.55 -7.00 21.70
CA ASP A 495 -13.89 -5.98 22.71
C ASP A 495 -15.32 -5.45 22.52
N VAL A 496 -15.69 -5.06 21.28
CA VAL A 496 -17.04 -4.56 21.01
C VAL A 496 -18.11 -5.63 21.23
N ARG A 497 -17.80 -6.90 20.98
CA ARG A 497 -18.70 -8.02 21.25
C ARG A 497 -18.84 -8.26 22.75
N ARG A 498 -17.74 -8.41 23.48
CA ARG A 498 -17.77 -8.69 24.92
C ARG A 498 -18.43 -7.58 25.75
N TRP A 499 -18.30 -6.33 25.30
CA TRP A 499 -18.99 -5.17 25.90
C TRP A 499 -20.44 -5.02 25.48
N LYS A 500 -20.93 -5.82 24.51
CA LYS A 500 -22.27 -5.72 23.91
C LYS A 500 -22.56 -4.34 23.28
N ILE A 501 -21.59 -3.77 22.59
CA ILE A 501 -21.73 -2.51 21.83
C ILE A 501 -21.52 -2.73 20.31
N ALA A 502 -21.53 -3.97 19.89
CA ALA A 502 -21.21 -4.30 18.50
C ALA A 502 -22.29 -3.82 17.51
N GLN A 503 -23.55 -3.77 17.92
CA GLN A 503 -24.64 -3.28 17.06
C GLN A 503 -24.44 -1.78 16.75
N GLU A 504 -24.10 -0.98 17.75
CA GLU A 504 -23.82 0.44 17.58
C GLU A 504 -22.54 0.66 16.76
N THR A 505 -21.47 -0.04 17.09
CA THR A 505 -20.15 0.20 16.51
C THR A 505 -19.95 -0.46 15.13
N LEU A 506 -20.38 -1.72 14.95
CA LEU A 506 -20.17 -2.47 13.71
C LEU A 506 -21.33 -2.31 12.72
N GLY A 507 -22.51 -1.92 13.19
CA GLY A 507 -23.70 -1.68 12.35
C GLY A 507 -23.80 -0.25 11.82
N GLY A 508 -22.90 0.64 12.23
CA GLY A 508 -22.87 2.04 11.81
C GLY A 508 -22.17 2.26 10.47
N ASP A 509 -22.16 3.51 10.03
CA ASP A 509 -21.43 3.92 8.83
C ASP A 509 -19.91 3.83 9.07
N LEU A 510 -19.21 3.19 8.14
CA LEU A 510 -17.77 3.25 8.09
C LEU A 510 -17.36 4.55 7.37
N LEU A 511 -16.61 5.38 8.06
CA LEU A 511 -16.20 6.67 7.55
C LEU A 511 -14.78 6.63 6.98
N GLY A 512 -14.57 7.37 5.91
CA GLY A 512 -13.29 7.68 5.31
C GLY A 512 -13.08 9.18 5.18
N LEU A 513 -11.95 9.56 4.64
CA LEU A 513 -11.57 10.94 4.39
C LEU A 513 -11.44 11.13 2.88
N GLU A 514 -12.29 11.97 2.33
CA GLU A 514 -12.13 12.51 0.98
C GLU A 514 -11.09 13.64 1.05
N ILE A 515 -10.06 13.52 0.23
CA ILE A 515 -8.94 14.46 0.24
C ILE A 515 -8.84 15.05 -1.17
N THR A 516 -9.25 16.28 -1.31
CA THR A 516 -9.17 16.99 -2.60
C THR A 516 -7.96 17.92 -2.57
N ARG A 517 -7.05 17.75 -3.54
CA ARG A 517 -5.96 18.69 -3.71
C ARG A 517 -6.54 20.03 -4.15
N LYS A 518 -6.42 21.07 -3.31
CA LYS A 518 -6.64 22.42 -3.77
C LYS A 518 -5.61 22.72 -4.84
N ASN A 519 -6.06 22.98 -6.08
CA ASN A 519 -5.21 23.65 -7.03
C ASN A 519 -4.72 24.92 -6.31
N GLN A 520 -3.45 24.96 -5.95
CA GLN A 520 -2.84 26.22 -5.66
C GLN A 520 -3.12 27.06 -6.91
N ALA A 521 -4.01 28.05 -6.81
CA ALA A 521 -3.80 29.22 -7.61
C ALA A 521 -2.34 29.56 -7.31
N ARG A 522 -1.45 29.36 -8.29
CA ARG A 522 -0.12 29.88 -8.10
C ARG A 522 -0.34 31.25 -7.52
N ARG A 523 0.21 31.53 -6.32
CA ARG A 523 0.44 32.90 -5.89
C ARG A 523 0.78 33.64 -7.14
N ALA A 524 0.13 34.79 -7.42
CA ALA A 524 0.64 35.71 -8.38
C ALA A 524 2.09 35.92 -7.97
N VAL A 525 2.98 35.15 -8.60
CA VAL A 525 4.38 35.19 -8.23
C VAL A 525 4.78 36.51 -8.76
N THR A 526 5.10 37.41 -7.85
CA THR A 526 5.81 38.62 -8.21
C THR A 526 6.97 38.15 -9.08
N ARG A 527 6.99 38.60 -10.34
CA ARG A 527 8.05 38.38 -11.30
C ARG A 527 9.39 38.37 -10.60
N ASN A 528 10.31 37.58 -11.02
CA ASN A 528 11.64 37.36 -10.46
C ASN A 528 11.72 36.44 -9.24
N SER A 529 10.64 35.84 -8.73
CA SER A 529 10.75 34.91 -7.62
C SER A 529 10.61 33.43 -8.02
N VAL A 530 10.30 33.14 -9.29
CA VAL A 530 10.09 31.75 -9.77
C VAL A 530 11.35 31.16 -10.38
N ILE A 531 12.10 31.97 -11.11
CA ILE A 531 13.38 31.54 -11.73
C ILE A 531 14.52 32.38 -11.21
N PRO A 532 15.73 31.82 -11.08
CA PRO A 532 16.90 32.59 -10.70
C PRO A 532 17.14 33.76 -11.65
N ALA A 533 17.50 34.91 -11.12
CA ALA A 533 17.72 36.13 -11.93
C ALA A 533 18.78 35.93 -13.03
N ASN A 534 19.74 35.04 -12.80
CA ASN A 534 20.77 34.68 -13.77
C ASN A 534 20.27 33.76 -14.90
N GLU A 535 19.06 33.28 -14.81
CA GLU A 535 18.40 32.47 -15.85
C GLU A 535 17.41 33.30 -16.69
N VAL A 536 17.23 34.58 -16.37
CA VAL A 536 16.47 35.51 -17.19
C VAL A 536 17.38 36.07 -18.27
N PRO A 537 17.04 35.93 -19.56
CA PRO A 537 17.85 36.46 -20.65
C PRO A 537 18.06 37.99 -20.53
N GLU A 538 19.23 38.48 -20.86
CA GLU A 538 19.55 39.92 -20.81
C GLU A 538 18.57 40.75 -21.67
N GLY A 539 18.00 41.80 -21.06
CA GLY A 539 17.04 42.68 -21.71
C GLY A 539 15.62 42.07 -21.85
N TRP A 540 15.33 41.03 -21.10
CA TRP A 540 14.01 40.40 -21.02
C TRP A 540 13.54 40.34 -19.58
N HIS A 541 12.22 40.25 -19.39
CA HIS A 541 11.54 40.06 -18.10
C HIS A 541 10.78 38.74 -18.16
N TYR A 542 10.86 37.95 -17.11
CA TYR A 542 10.06 36.77 -17.02
C TYR A 542 8.57 37.11 -16.99
N TYR A 543 7.82 36.59 -17.92
CA TYR A 543 6.38 36.85 -18.03
C TYR A 543 5.59 35.77 -17.36
N ASP A 544 5.78 34.49 -17.74
CA ASP A 544 5.04 33.34 -17.26
C ASP A 544 5.74 32.02 -17.67
N GLY A 545 5.24 30.87 -17.16
CA GLY A 545 5.77 29.57 -17.55
C GLY A 545 5.30 28.44 -16.64
N ASP A 546 5.83 27.26 -16.88
CA ASP A 546 5.62 26.08 -16.05
C ASP A 546 6.94 25.32 -15.85
N GLU A 547 7.33 25.13 -14.60
CA GLU A 547 8.51 24.37 -14.18
C GLU A 547 8.19 22.88 -13.95
N PHE A 548 6.96 22.43 -14.23
CA PHE A 548 6.45 21.08 -14.00
C PHE A 548 6.81 20.49 -12.63
N ASN A 549 6.87 21.33 -11.62
CA ASN A 549 7.18 20.96 -10.23
C ASN A 549 5.97 20.40 -9.48
N ASP A 550 4.79 20.45 -10.07
CA ASP A 550 3.59 19.86 -9.54
C ASP A 550 3.62 18.33 -9.68
N LEU A 551 2.72 17.63 -8.97
CA LEU A 551 2.63 16.16 -9.05
C LEU A 551 1.77 15.69 -10.25
N VAL A 552 1.03 16.61 -10.87
CA VAL A 552 0.20 16.38 -12.05
C VAL A 552 0.28 17.59 -12.97
N ILE A 553 -0.05 17.38 -14.24
CA ILE A 553 -0.12 18.48 -15.21
C ILE A 553 -1.14 19.52 -14.75
N ASN A 554 -0.73 20.76 -14.65
CA ASN A 554 -1.57 21.87 -14.23
C ASN A 554 -2.63 22.21 -15.31
N ASN A 555 -3.86 21.77 -15.11
CA ASN A 555 -4.97 21.99 -16.04
C ASN A 555 -5.39 23.46 -16.19
N SER A 556 -4.89 24.37 -15.34
CA SER A 556 -5.08 25.82 -15.53
C SER A 556 -4.16 26.39 -16.61
N TYR A 557 -3.11 25.65 -16.96
CA TYR A 557 -2.11 26.04 -17.97
C TYR A 557 -2.20 25.18 -19.21
N TRP A 558 -2.44 23.88 -19.03
CA TRP A 558 -2.32 22.89 -20.08
C TRP A 558 -3.59 22.10 -20.29
N GLY A 559 -4.08 22.11 -21.49
CA GLY A 559 -5.00 21.12 -21.96
C GLY A 559 -4.26 19.85 -22.34
N GLN A 560 -4.67 18.75 -21.74
CA GLN A 560 -4.20 17.41 -22.12
C GLN A 560 -5.16 16.87 -23.18
N TYR A 561 -4.65 16.67 -24.40
CA TYR A 561 -5.45 16.15 -25.48
C TYR A 561 -5.76 14.66 -25.33
N GLY A 562 -6.97 14.27 -25.70
CA GLY A 562 -7.42 12.90 -25.80
C GLY A 562 -8.37 12.45 -24.69
N SER A 563 -8.95 11.29 -24.90
CA SER A 563 -9.82 10.59 -23.95
C SER A 563 -9.12 9.34 -23.46
N ASP A 564 -9.29 8.97 -22.19
CA ASP A 564 -8.79 7.70 -21.64
C ASP A 564 -9.53 6.48 -22.19
N THR A 565 -10.65 6.71 -22.88
CA THR A 565 -11.37 5.70 -23.67
C THR A 565 -11.06 5.85 -25.16
N PRO A 566 -10.92 4.76 -25.92
CA PRO A 566 -10.56 4.81 -27.35
C PRO A 566 -11.69 5.28 -28.26
N VAL A 567 -12.52 6.22 -27.81
CA VAL A 567 -13.64 6.73 -28.58
C VAL A 567 -13.33 8.14 -29.08
N GLY A 568 -12.99 8.22 -30.34
CA GLY A 568 -12.93 9.46 -31.08
C GLY A 568 -11.54 10.08 -31.18
N ASN A 569 -11.14 10.29 -32.42
CA ASN A 569 -9.93 10.98 -32.84
C ASN A 569 -9.85 12.38 -32.24
N SER A 570 -9.05 12.53 -31.18
CA SER A 570 -8.59 13.86 -30.83
C SER A 570 -7.42 14.18 -31.75
N GLN A 571 -7.74 14.77 -32.88
CA GLN A 571 -6.76 15.15 -33.87
C GLN A 571 -6.14 16.47 -33.50
N TYR A 572 -4.88 16.45 -33.16
CA TYR A 572 -4.07 17.65 -33.13
C TYR A 572 -2.96 17.47 -34.15
N GLY A 573 -3.01 18.33 -35.21
CA GLY A 573 -2.00 18.34 -36.25
C GLY A 573 -1.98 17.13 -37.17
N GLN A 574 -2.95 16.98 -38.07
CA GLN A 574 -3.02 15.83 -38.97
C GLN A 574 -3.16 16.08 -40.46
N PRO A 575 -2.32 16.81 -41.11
CA PRO A 575 -2.29 16.72 -42.56
C PRO A 575 -1.29 15.69 -43.12
N THR A 576 -0.40 15.12 -42.32
CA THR A 576 0.85 14.54 -42.79
C THR A 576 0.93 13.00 -42.71
N GLY A 577 -0.18 12.32 -42.42
CA GLY A 577 -0.19 10.85 -42.38
C GLY A 577 0.32 10.23 -41.07
N ASN A 578 0.21 10.95 -39.96
CA ASN A 578 0.57 10.51 -38.64
C ASN A 578 -0.29 9.34 -38.15
N ILE A 579 0.26 8.48 -37.29
CA ILE A 579 -0.39 7.24 -36.83
C ILE A 579 -0.69 7.22 -35.35
N GLN A 580 -0.50 8.33 -34.63
CA GLN A 580 -0.79 8.42 -33.20
C GLN A 580 -2.26 8.78 -32.93
N THR A 581 -2.72 8.35 -31.74
CA THR A 581 -3.94 8.84 -31.10
C THR A 581 -3.59 9.37 -29.71
N TYR A 582 -4.01 10.58 -29.38
CA TYR A 582 -3.67 11.19 -28.10
C TYR A 582 -4.58 10.72 -26.97
N ARG A 583 -4.02 10.47 -25.79
CA ARG A 583 -4.76 10.21 -24.56
C ARG A 583 -4.01 10.78 -23.34
N LYS A 584 -4.77 11.20 -22.33
CA LYS A 584 -4.25 11.88 -21.13
C LYS A 584 -3.22 11.06 -20.38
N LYS A 585 -3.43 9.76 -20.20
CA LYS A 585 -2.52 8.87 -19.46
C LYS A 585 -1.13 8.70 -20.09
N GLN A 586 -0.92 9.21 -21.28
CA GLN A 586 0.40 9.24 -21.92
C GLN A 586 1.23 10.45 -21.49
N ILE A 587 0.72 11.28 -20.59
CA ILE A 587 1.39 12.47 -20.06
C ILE A 587 1.46 12.33 -18.54
N THR A 588 2.67 12.26 -18.01
CA THR A 588 2.95 12.11 -16.58
C THR A 588 3.92 13.18 -16.11
N ILE A 589 3.93 13.46 -14.81
CA ILE A 589 5.02 14.18 -14.18
C ILE A 589 5.96 13.16 -13.55
N GLU A 590 7.23 13.20 -13.93
CA GLU A 590 8.27 12.31 -13.44
C GLU A 590 9.29 13.06 -12.59
N LYS A 591 9.95 12.34 -11.69
CA LYS A 591 11.08 12.88 -10.92
C LYS A 591 12.38 12.28 -11.43
N GLY A 592 13.27 13.14 -11.90
CA GLY A 592 14.62 12.78 -12.30
C GLY A 592 15.59 12.70 -11.13
N SER A 593 16.81 12.26 -11.41
CA SER A 593 17.92 12.31 -10.45
C SER A 593 18.23 13.74 -10.07
N GLY A 594 18.43 14.03 -8.78
CA GLY A 594 18.71 15.36 -8.28
C GLY A 594 17.50 16.23 -7.91
N GLY A 595 16.27 15.65 -7.91
CA GLY A 595 15.05 16.34 -7.46
C GLY A 595 14.38 17.21 -8.52
N LEU A 596 14.85 17.18 -9.76
CA LEU A 596 14.19 17.83 -10.90
C LEU A 596 12.90 17.08 -11.24
N SER A 597 11.80 17.79 -11.45
CA SER A 597 10.56 17.25 -11.98
C SER A 597 10.42 17.67 -13.43
N PHE A 598 9.81 16.83 -14.26
CA PHE A 598 9.58 17.15 -15.66
C PHE A 598 8.29 16.47 -16.16
N ALA A 599 7.65 17.07 -17.15
CA ALA A 599 6.53 16.42 -17.84
C ALA A 599 7.09 15.41 -18.84
N ARG A 600 6.61 14.17 -18.78
CA ARG A 600 6.93 13.12 -19.75
C ARG A 600 5.77 12.86 -20.67
N ILE A 601 5.99 12.99 -21.96
CA ILE A 601 5.06 12.60 -23.00
C ILE A 601 5.54 11.28 -23.59
N THR A 602 4.79 10.21 -23.37
CA THR A 602 5.15 8.85 -23.81
C THR A 602 4.30 8.43 -25.01
N ALA A 603 4.95 7.97 -26.07
CA ALA A 603 4.28 7.26 -27.13
C ALA A 603 4.53 5.76 -26.98
N THR A 604 3.47 4.94 -27.11
CA THR A 604 3.57 3.50 -26.92
C THR A 604 2.68 2.71 -27.88
N LYS A 605 3.15 1.55 -28.29
CA LYS A 605 2.37 0.43 -28.83
C LYS A 605 2.18 -0.59 -27.74
N ASP A 606 1.15 -0.46 -26.92
CA ASP A 606 0.76 -1.46 -25.93
C ASP A 606 0.03 -2.63 -26.61
N ASP A 607 -0.40 -3.61 -25.79
CA ASP A 607 -1.09 -4.82 -26.30
C ASP A 607 -2.41 -4.55 -27.04
N ASN A 608 -2.89 -3.29 -27.03
CA ASN A 608 -4.10 -2.88 -27.71
C ASN A 608 -3.90 -1.50 -28.37
N PRO A 609 -3.05 -1.38 -29.38
CA PRO A 609 -2.78 -0.12 -30.04
C PRO A 609 -4.04 0.40 -30.77
N PRO A 610 -4.22 1.73 -30.91
CA PRO A 610 -5.34 2.29 -31.63
C PRO A 610 -5.27 1.94 -33.13
N ALA A 611 -6.43 1.84 -33.78
CA ALA A 611 -6.44 1.81 -35.22
C ALA A 611 -5.93 3.15 -35.80
N PRO A 612 -5.14 3.16 -36.85
CA PRO A 612 -4.71 4.39 -37.50
C PRO A 612 -5.91 5.18 -38.00
N THR A 613 -5.96 6.47 -37.77
CA THR A 613 -7.12 7.32 -37.99
C THR A 613 -7.25 7.83 -39.43
N LEU A 614 -6.23 7.63 -40.26
CA LEU A 614 -6.21 8.09 -41.63
C LEU A 614 -6.27 6.92 -42.62
N SER A 615 -7.10 7.04 -43.64
CA SER A 615 -7.27 6.06 -44.73
C SER A 615 -5.96 5.73 -45.46
N THR A 616 -5.00 6.64 -45.48
CA THR A 616 -3.70 6.49 -46.13
C THR A 616 -2.68 5.71 -45.26
N ALA A 617 -2.98 5.51 -43.96
CA ALA A 617 -2.15 4.76 -43.04
C ALA A 617 -2.79 3.44 -42.56
N SER A 618 -3.86 2.99 -43.23
CA SER A 618 -4.73 1.88 -42.81
C SER A 618 -4.07 0.50 -42.70
N THR A 619 -2.86 0.33 -43.20
CA THR A 619 -2.09 -0.92 -43.11
C THR A 619 -1.08 -0.94 -41.98
N ARG A 620 -0.96 0.14 -41.20
CA ARG A 620 0.02 0.28 -40.09
C ARG A 620 -0.64 0.18 -38.75
N GLU A 621 0.06 -0.33 -37.77
CA GLU A 621 -0.37 -0.25 -36.37
C GLU A 621 -0.32 1.19 -35.87
N GLY A 622 -1.35 1.62 -35.14
CA GLY A 622 -1.37 2.91 -34.48
C GLY A 622 -0.47 2.96 -33.24
N TRP A 623 -0.34 4.18 -32.71
CA TRP A 623 0.37 4.44 -31.48
C TRP A 623 -0.52 5.24 -30.53
N TRP A 624 -0.45 4.96 -29.25
CA TRP A 624 -0.92 5.90 -28.23
C TRP A 624 0.15 6.95 -27.98
N SER A 625 -0.24 8.21 -27.83
CA SER A 625 0.67 9.31 -27.52
C SER A 625 -0.01 10.39 -26.67
N GLY A 626 0.75 11.40 -26.26
CA GLY A 626 0.27 12.56 -25.50
C GLY A 626 0.49 13.87 -26.25
N ALA A 627 -0.31 14.88 -25.90
CA ALA A 627 -0.11 16.25 -26.34
C ALA A 627 -0.59 17.25 -25.28
N LEU A 628 0.22 18.28 -25.03
CA LEU A 628 -0.09 19.43 -24.20
C LEU A 628 -0.38 20.64 -25.09
N SER A 629 -1.32 21.47 -24.69
CA SER A 629 -1.54 22.77 -25.33
C SER A 629 -1.97 23.81 -24.31
N SER A 630 -1.44 25.00 -24.41
CA SER A 630 -1.89 26.13 -23.61
C SER A 630 -3.19 26.76 -24.09
N ARG A 631 -3.70 26.33 -25.24
CA ARG A 631 -4.87 26.88 -25.85
C ARG A 631 -6.15 26.55 -25.10
N ASP A 632 -7.04 27.55 -24.97
CA ASP A 632 -8.40 27.38 -24.47
C ASP A 632 -9.24 26.50 -25.39
N THR A 633 -9.90 25.48 -24.83
CA THR A 633 -10.91 24.71 -25.53
C THR A 633 -12.02 24.33 -24.56
N ASP A 634 -13.18 24.95 -24.72
CA ASP A 634 -14.40 24.61 -23.99
C ASP A 634 -14.73 23.11 -24.05
N LYS A 635 -14.33 22.47 -25.14
CA LYS A 635 -14.58 21.05 -25.40
C LYS A 635 -13.94 20.12 -24.36
N TYR A 636 -12.87 20.53 -23.72
CA TYR A 636 -12.12 19.71 -22.77
C TYR A 636 -12.12 20.25 -21.32
N GLY A 637 -12.83 21.34 -21.07
CA GLY A 637 -13.11 21.86 -19.74
C GLY A 637 -11.93 22.53 -19.05
N TYR A 638 -10.98 23.10 -19.78
CA TYR A 638 -9.88 23.87 -19.20
C TYR A 638 -9.79 25.30 -19.79
N GLN A 639 -9.29 26.21 -18.96
CA GLN A 639 -9.03 27.58 -19.36
C GLN A 639 -7.64 27.64 -19.98
N GLY A 640 -7.56 28.01 -21.28
CA GLY A 640 -6.30 28.12 -21.97
C GLY A 640 -5.52 29.38 -21.58
N LYS A 641 -4.25 29.38 -21.85
CA LYS A 641 -3.36 30.54 -21.79
C LYS A 641 -2.85 30.90 -23.17
N TYR A 642 -2.75 32.21 -23.37
CA TYR A 642 -2.15 32.79 -24.56
C TYR A 642 -1.06 33.77 -24.12
N TYR A 643 -0.04 33.90 -24.96
CA TYR A 643 1.14 34.68 -24.67
C TYR A 643 1.24 35.87 -25.62
N PRO A 644 1.93 36.96 -25.19
CA PRO A 644 2.02 38.18 -25.95
C PRO A 644 2.62 38.03 -27.34
N LEU A 645 2.23 38.89 -28.26
CA LEU A 645 2.74 38.97 -29.63
C LEU A 645 4.27 39.01 -29.67
N HIS A 646 4.85 39.98 -28.93
CA HIS A 646 6.27 40.16 -28.83
C HIS A 646 6.82 39.51 -27.57
N SER A 647 7.17 38.26 -27.70
CA SER A 647 7.66 37.44 -26.59
C SER A 647 8.82 36.55 -27.01
N ARG A 648 9.55 36.08 -26.02
CA ARG A 648 10.52 35.01 -26.14
C ARG A 648 9.98 33.82 -25.41
N ILE A 649 9.80 32.70 -26.10
CA ILE A 649 9.28 31.45 -25.58
C ILE A 649 10.40 30.42 -25.61
N GLU A 650 10.71 29.83 -24.48
CA GLU A 650 11.77 28.83 -24.34
C GLU A 650 11.18 27.58 -23.68
N ILE A 651 11.55 26.42 -24.18
CA ILE A 651 11.20 25.12 -23.69
C ILE A 651 12.47 24.29 -23.49
N ARG A 652 12.71 23.85 -22.27
CA ARG A 652 13.82 22.95 -21.99
C ARG A 652 13.33 21.52 -22.02
N ALA A 653 13.83 20.74 -22.98
CA ALA A 653 13.33 19.41 -23.24
C ALA A 653 14.44 18.45 -23.66
N LYS A 654 14.20 17.17 -23.41
CA LYS A 654 14.94 16.04 -23.95
C LYS A 654 14.05 15.39 -25.00
N ILE A 655 14.44 15.50 -26.26
CA ILE A 655 13.61 15.15 -27.41
C ILE A 655 14.23 13.99 -28.18
N PRO A 656 13.53 12.88 -28.41
CA PRO A 656 14.10 11.69 -29.06
C PRO A 656 14.39 11.95 -30.54
N TYR A 657 15.64 11.73 -30.98
CA TYR A 657 16.06 11.83 -32.37
C TYR A 657 16.02 10.42 -33.02
N ILE A 658 14.81 9.99 -33.39
CA ILE A 658 14.54 8.64 -33.88
C ILE A 658 13.74 8.66 -35.18
N TYR A 659 14.10 7.82 -36.14
CA TYR A 659 13.39 7.71 -37.43
C TYR A 659 11.90 7.45 -37.22
N GLY A 660 11.05 8.28 -37.86
CA GLY A 660 9.60 8.17 -37.75
C GLY A 660 9.01 8.71 -36.44
N ILE A 661 9.81 9.32 -35.58
CA ILE A 661 9.39 10.01 -34.36
C ILE A 661 9.50 11.51 -34.61
N TRP A 662 8.41 12.23 -34.34
CA TRP A 662 8.29 13.66 -34.57
C TRP A 662 7.60 14.33 -33.40
N MET A 663 8.29 14.33 -32.28
CA MET A 663 7.84 14.96 -31.05
C MET A 663 8.49 16.33 -30.93
N GLY A 664 7.73 17.37 -30.56
CA GLY A 664 8.31 18.67 -30.36
C GLY A 664 7.36 19.77 -29.96
N PRO A 665 7.90 20.92 -29.49
CA PRO A 665 7.17 22.15 -29.20
C PRO A 665 7.04 23.06 -30.41
N TRP A 666 5.88 23.70 -30.51
CA TRP A 666 5.55 24.70 -31.52
C TRP A 666 4.51 25.70 -31.02
N CYS A 667 4.39 26.84 -31.67
CA CYS A 667 3.46 27.89 -31.31
C CYS A 667 2.54 28.27 -32.47
N ARG A 668 1.34 28.73 -32.13
CA ARG A 668 0.37 29.17 -33.14
C ARG A 668 -0.26 30.49 -32.76
N HIS A 669 -0.53 31.30 -33.76
CA HIS A 669 -1.52 32.36 -33.70
C HIS A 669 -2.85 31.87 -34.28
N TYR A 670 -3.88 31.79 -33.41
CA TYR A 670 -5.19 31.27 -33.79
C TYR A 670 -6.27 32.36 -33.65
N ALA A 671 -6.93 32.69 -34.73
CA ALA A 671 -8.06 33.64 -34.78
C ALA A 671 -9.18 33.07 -35.66
N GLY A 672 -9.84 31.99 -35.20
CA GLY A 672 -10.83 31.26 -35.98
C GLY A 672 -10.22 30.25 -36.98
N ALA A 673 -9.04 30.53 -37.49
CA ALA A 673 -8.16 29.66 -38.25
C ALA A 673 -6.71 29.94 -37.85
N ILE A 674 -5.77 29.03 -38.09
CA ILE A 674 -4.33 29.27 -37.84
C ILE A 674 -3.88 30.34 -38.83
N VAL A 675 -3.30 31.45 -38.31
CA VAL A 675 -2.81 32.58 -39.15
C VAL A 675 -1.28 32.66 -39.16
N ALA A 676 -0.60 32.08 -38.22
CA ALA A 676 0.83 31.86 -38.22
C ALA A 676 1.17 30.62 -37.34
N GLU A 677 2.25 29.93 -37.71
CA GLU A 677 2.80 28.81 -36.95
C GLU A 677 4.31 28.98 -36.83
N LEU A 678 4.86 28.75 -35.64
CA LEU A 678 6.26 28.84 -35.32
C LEU A 678 6.71 27.46 -34.84
N ASP A 679 7.40 26.71 -35.67
CA ASP A 679 7.90 25.39 -35.30
C ASP A 679 9.27 25.59 -34.62
N ILE A 680 9.26 25.50 -33.30
CA ILE A 680 10.42 25.73 -32.46
C ILE A 680 11.46 24.64 -32.63
N GLU A 681 10.97 23.41 -32.81
CA GLU A 681 11.80 22.24 -33.01
C GLU A 681 11.08 21.19 -33.87
N GLU A 682 11.79 20.68 -34.88
CA GLU A 682 11.37 19.56 -35.71
C GLU A 682 12.58 18.68 -36.09
N PHE A 683 12.45 17.37 -35.90
CA PHE A 683 13.47 16.40 -36.28
C PHE A 683 13.03 15.54 -37.48
N PHE A 684 13.49 15.89 -38.67
CA PHE A 684 13.28 15.13 -39.91
C PHE A 684 14.37 14.08 -40.10
N VAL A 685 14.44 13.09 -39.23
CA VAL A 685 15.53 12.09 -39.18
C VAL A 685 15.70 11.36 -40.53
N LYS A 686 14.58 11.02 -41.20
CA LYS A 686 14.61 10.36 -42.49
C LYS A 686 15.30 11.20 -43.57
N GLU A 687 15.05 12.52 -43.58
CA GLU A 687 15.58 13.40 -44.61
C GLU A 687 17.11 13.45 -44.57
N PHE A 688 17.67 13.44 -43.35
CA PHE A 688 19.11 13.66 -43.13
C PHE A 688 19.90 12.41 -42.78
N GLU A 689 19.30 11.22 -42.64
CA GLU A 689 19.96 9.98 -42.17
C GLU A 689 21.18 9.58 -43.05
N ASN A 690 21.17 9.89 -44.34
CA ASN A 690 22.22 9.53 -45.29
C ASN A 690 23.14 10.70 -45.67
N THR A 691 23.11 11.78 -44.91
CA THR A 691 23.97 12.96 -45.14
C THR A 691 25.22 12.90 -44.27
N ALA A 692 26.22 13.74 -44.62
CA ALA A 692 27.43 13.87 -43.80
C ALA A 692 27.20 14.47 -42.40
N SER A 693 26.07 15.10 -42.17
CA SER A 693 25.60 15.66 -40.89
C SER A 693 24.20 15.20 -40.61
N PRO A 694 24.04 13.98 -40.12
CA PRO A 694 22.71 13.34 -40.01
C PRO A 694 21.82 13.93 -38.92
N ARG A 695 22.38 14.61 -37.91
CA ARG A 695 21.61 15.24 -36.84
C ARG A 695 21.40 16.71 -37.14
N ARG A 696 20.14 17.10 -37.33
CA ARG A 696 19.76 18.47 -37.61
C ARG A 696 18.49 18.87 -36.90
N LEU A 697 18.52 20.05 -36.33
CA LEU A 697 17.34 20.75 -35.83
C LEU A 697 16.74 21.58 -36.98
N SER A 698 15.52 21.36 -37.30
CA SER A 698 14.72 22.12 -38.26
C SER A 698 13.82 23.10 -37.51
N GLN A 699 13.75 24.33 -38.01
CA GLN A 699 12.94 25.40 -37.42
C GLN A 699 12.22 26.13 -38.55
N ALA A 700 10.90 26.29 -38.47
CA ALA A 700 10.11 26.78 -39.56
C ALA A 700 9.15 27.91 -39.14
N LEU A 701 8.86 28.80 -40.11
CA LEU A 701 7.85 29.82 -40.00
C LEU A 701 6.81 29.57 -41.08
N HIS A 702 5.56 29.36 -40.66
CA HIS A 702 4.42 29.26 -41.53
C HIS A 702 3.53 30.52 -41.40
N LEU A 703 3.23 31.20 -42.49
CA LEU A 703 2.41 32.40 -42.52
C LEU A 703 1.11 32.17 -43.31
N HIS A 704 0.05 32.80 -42.84
CA HIS A 704 -1.25 32.78 -43.51
C HIS A 704 -1.23 33.59 -44.83
N ASP A 705 -1.77 32.98 -45.89
CA ASP A 705 -1.93 33.66 -47.20
C ASP A 705 -3.18 34.53 -47.20
N ASN A 706 -3.03 35.82 -47.31
CA ASN A 706 -4.11 36.81 -47.36
C ASN A 706 -5.08 36.60 -48.54
N LYS A 707 -4.62 36.01 -49.65
CA LYS A 707 -5.40 35.87 -50.87
C LYS A 707 -6.23 34.59 -50.89
N THR A 708 -5.68 33.49 -50.42
CA THR A 708 -6.35 32.20 -50.46
C THR A 708 -7.08 31.87 -49.18
N GLY A 709 -6.80 32.56 -48.08
CA GLY A 709 -7.36 32.26 -46.75
C GLY A 709 -6.79 31.00 -46.09
N ASN A 710 -5.84 30.31 -46.72
CA ASN A 710 -5.19 29.14 -46.20
C ASN A 710 -3.88 29.51 -45.52
N LEU A 711 -3.46 28.73 -44.53
CA LEU A 711 -2.11 28.76 -44.04
C LEU A 711 -1.20 28.39 -45.21
N GLY A 712 -0.57 29.45 -45.75
CA GLY A 712 0.23 29.23 -46.94
C GLY A 712 1.62 28.78 -46.55
N ILE A 713 2.20 28.00 -47.08
CA ILE A 713 3.56 27.79 -47.52
C ILE A 713 4.62 28.18 -46.50
N ASN A 714 5.53 27.25 -46.30
CA ASN A 714 6.87 27.49 -45.82
C ASN A 714 7.46 28.73 -46.50
N VAL A 715 7.77 29.70 -45.70
CA VAL A 715 8.54 30.84 -46.14
C VAL A 715 9.92 30.33 -46.48
N ASN A 716 10.21 30.24 -47.80
CA ASN A 716 11.43 29.69 -48.39
C ASN A 716 11.55 28.16 -48.52
N GLY A 717 10.47 27.42 -48.61
CA GLY A 717 10.45 26.05 -49.13
C GLY A 717 11.32 25.06 -48.31
N TYR A 718 11.09 24.95 -47.03
CA TYR A 718 11.72 24.11 -46.05
C TYR A 718 12.55 24.88 -45.03
N GLY A 719 12.23 24.71 -43.79
CA GLY A 719 12.87 25.37 -42.65
C GLY A 719 14.39 25.42 -42.68
N ARG A 720 14.98 26.33 -41.96
CA ARG A 720 16.42 26.38 -41.83
C ARG A 720 16.91 25.31 -40.84
N HIS A 721 17.96 24.62 -41.24
CA HIS A 721 18.48 23.50 -40.49
C HIS A 721 19.78 23.83 -39.77
N THR A 722 19.85 23.57 -38.49
CA THR A 722 21.06 23.71 -37.67
C THR A 722 21.65 22.32 -37.42
N VAL A 723 22.91 22.10 -37.75
CA VAL A 723 23.64 20.84 -37.46
C VAL A 723 23.86 20.74 -35.96
N LEU A 724 23.49 19.57 -35.39
CA LEU A 724 23.72 19.25 -33.99
C LEU A 724 24.98 18.37 -33.86
N ASP A 725 25.84 18.74 -32.93
CA ASP A 725 27.02 17.97 -32.52
C ASP A 725 26.76 17.05 -31.31
N PHE A 726 25.53 17.02 -30.82
CA PHE A 726 25.06 16.21 -29.69
C PHE A 726 23.83 15.36 -30.07
N ASP A 727 23.43 14.46 -29.18
CA ASP A 727 22.19 13.71 -29.26
C ASP A 727 21.10 14.40 -28.41
N PRO A 728 20.04 14.97 -29.02
CA PRO A 728 19.00 15.70 -28.28
C PRO A 728 18.14 14.80 -27.40
N GLY A 729 18.18 13.48 -27.60
CA GLY A 729 17.57 12.51 -26.72
C GLY A 729 18.43 12.07 -25.52
N ALA A 730 19.68 12.49 -25.46
CA ALA A 730 20.59 12.12 -24.37
C ALA A 730 20.49 13.04 -23.15
N ASP A 731 20.30 14.35 -23.36
CA ASP A 731 20.22 15.34 -22.30
C ASP A 731 19.20 16.45 -22.60
N PHE A 732 18.93 17.30 -21.61
CA PHE A 732 18.02 18.43 -21.75
C PHE A 732 18.70 19.60 -22.46
N HIS A 733 18.07 20.12 -23.51
CA HIS A 733 18.44 21.30 -24.23
C HIS A 733 17.31 22.32 -24.23
N THR A 734 17.64 23.61 -24.37
CA THR A 734 16.66 24.69 -24.42
C THR A 734 16.41 25.10 -25.87
N TYR A 735 15.19 24.84 -26.33
CA TYR A 735 14.70 25.24 -27.65
C TYR A 735 13.83 26.49 -27.50
N GLY A 736 14.01 27.51 -28.36
CA GLY A 736 13.26 28.73 -28.21
C GLY A 736 12.92 29.44 -29.49
N VAL A 737 11.97 30.35 -29.40
CA VAL A 737 11.61 31.33 -30.42
C VAL A 737 11.38 32.70 -29.79
N GLN A 738 11.83 33.73 -30.45
CA GLN A 738 11.73 35.12 -30.07
C GLN A 738 11.08 35.91 -31.19
N VAL A 739 10.05 36.68 -30.88
CA VAL A 739 9.31 37.53 -31.80
C VAL A 739 9.53 38.98 -31.40
N ASP A 740 10.41 39.72 -32.11
CA ASP A 740 10.64 41.14 -31.91
C ASP A 740 9.91 41.93 -32.95
N PRO A 741 9.45 43.17 -32.65
CA PRO A 741 8.92 44.06 -33.67
C PRO A 741 10.01 44.43 -34.68
N ASP A 742 9.66 44.52 -35.97
CA ASP A 742 10.60 45.03 -36.98
C ASP A 742 10.75 46.53 -36.79
N PRO A 743 11.97 47.06 -36.64
CA PRO A 743 12.21 48.50 -36.37
C PRO A 743 11.76 49.42 -37.49
N VAL A 744 11.59 48.91 -38.68
CA VAL A 744 11.15 49.72 -39.84
C VAL A 744 9.62 49.81 -39.92
N SER A 745 8.91 48.74 -39.50
CA SER A 745 7.45 48.66 -39.63
C SER A 745 6.88 47.78 -38.50
N PRO A 746 6.93 48.20 -37.23
CA PRO A 746 6.59 47.37 -36.07
C PRO A 746 5.11 46.90 -36.06
N ASP A 747 4.19 47.69 -36.61
CA ASP A 747 2.76 47.40 -36.67
C ASP A 747 2.39 46.36 -37.74
N LYS A 748 3.35 45.97 -38.59
CA LYS A 748 3.12 45.06 -39.72
C LYS A 748 4.09 43.88 -39.76
N HIS A 749 5.29 44.09 -39.33
CA HIS A 749 6.40 43.15 -39.51
C HIS A 749 7.09 42.81 -38.19
N ALA A 750 7.65 41.61 -38.14
CA ALA A 750 8.42 41.11 -37.00
C ALA A 750 9.72 40.46 -37.48
N ILE A 751 10.66 40.45 -36.56
CA ILE A 751 11.87 39.64 -36.65
C ILE A 751 11.66 38.43 -35.75
N ILE A 752 11.67 37.24 -36.35
CA ILE A 752 11.49 35.97 -35.64
C ILE A 752 12.84 35.27 -35.57
N SER A 753 13.37 35.12 -34.37
CA SER A 753 14.64 34.47 -34.13
C SER A 753 14.44 33.17 -33.36
N TYR A 754 14.94 32.09 -33.91
CA TYR A 754 14.96 30.78 -33.23
C TYR A 754 16.24 30.58 -32.45
N LEU A 755 16.12 29.87 -31.33
CA LEU A 755 17.24 29.69 -30.40
C LEU A 755 17.44 28.20 -30.05
N LEU A 756 18.71 27.88 -29.79
CA LEU A 756 19.12 26.61 -29.17
C LEU A 756 20.15 26.95 -28.10
N ASP A 757 19.88 26.51 -26.85
CA ASP A 757 20.71 26.80 -25.68
C ASP A 757 21.09 28.28 -25.56
N GLY A 758 20.08 29.14 -25.75
CA GLY A 758 20.16 30.59 -25.66
C GLY A 758 20.85 31.29 -26.87
N LYS A 759 21.36 30.54 -27.84
CA LYS A 759 22.02 31.09 -29.04
C LYS A 759 21.07 31.11 -30.21
N VAL A 760 21.03 32.24 -30.94
CA VAL A 760 20.23 32.34 -32.18
C VAL A 760 20.80 31.42 -33.25
N THR A 761 19.95 30.52 -33.75
CA THR A 761 20.26 29.55 -34.80
C THR A 761 19.78 30.02 -36.16
N ASN A 762 18.57 30.62 -36.21
CA ASN A 762 17.91 31.08 -37.42
C ASN A 762 17.15 32.37 -37.18
N THR A 763 17.06 33.21 -38.21
CA THR A 763 16.28 34.45 -38.14
C THR A 763 15.48 34.63 -39.45
N PHE A 764 14.20 34.94 -39.28
CA PHE A 764 13.29 35.29 -40.35
C PHE A 764 12.78 36.73 -40.16
N LYS A 765 12.81 37.54 -41.20
CA LYS A 765 12.19 38.87 -41.19
C LYS A 765 10.95 38.84 -42.03
N THR A 766 9.78 39.10 -41.47
CA THR A 766 8.54 39.06 -42.23
C THR A 766 8.47 40.14 -43.30
N ILE A 767 9.24 41.20 -43.18
CA ILE A 767 9.35 42.25 -44.21
C ILE A 767 9.97 41.74 -45.52
N ASP A 768 10.71 40.66 -45.49
CA ASP A 768 11.33 40.06 -46.69
C ASP A 768 10.32 39.28 -47.55
N TYR A 769 9.08 39.19 -47.10
CA TYR A 769 7.99 38.47 -47.76
C TYR A 769 6.93 39.44 -48.22
N ASP A 770 6.18 39.10 -49.26
CA ASP A 770 5.14 39.95 -49.78
C ASP A 770 3.98 40.09 -48.77
N ASP A 771 3.12 41.15 -48.96
CA ASP A 771 1.98 41.47 -48.07
C ASP A 771 0.96 40.34 -47.89
N ARG A 772 1.07 39.27 -48.69
CA ARG A 772 0.21 38.07 -48.50
C ARG A 772 0.41 37.37 -47.20
N TYR A 773 1.59 37.47 -46.64
CA TYR A 773 1.97 36.64 -45.49
C TYR A 773 2.07 37.42 -44.15
N ASN A 774 1.71 38.71 -44.15
CA ASN A 774 1.92 39.60 -42.99
C ASN A 774 0.65 39.86 -42.18
N THR A 775 -0.19 38.82 -41.97
CA THR A 775 -1.52 39.04 -41.34
C THR A 775 -1.53 38.82 -39.83
N PHE A 776 -0.61 38.06 -39.28
CA PHE A 776 -0.70 37.68 -37.84
C PHE A 776 -0.50 38.92 -36.91
N ILE A 777 0.41 39.81 -37.23
CA ILE A 777 0.63 41.04 -36.46
C ILE A 777 -0.57 42.00 -36.61
N THR A 778 -0.94 42.31 -37.85
CA THR A 778 -2.07 43.22 -38.12
C THR A 778 -3.38 42.68 -37.58
N LYS A 779 -3.59 41.37 -37.58
CA LYS A 779 -4.76 40.72 -36.92
C LYS A 779 -4.68 40.82 -35.41
N ALA A 780 -3.53 40.53 -34.79
CA ALA A 780 -3.41 40.64 -33.35
C ALA A 780 -3.75 42.08 -32.88
N ILE A 781 -3.23 43.08 -33.58
CA ILE A 781 -3.50 44.49 -33.27
C ILE A 781 -4.97 44.84 -33.54
N ALA A 782 -5.50 44.47 -34.69
CA ALA A 782 -6.89 44.81 -35.07
C ALA A 782 -7.93 44.14 -34.16
N GLU A 783 -7.62 42.98 -33.56
CA GLU A 783 -8.45 42.24 -32.63
C GLU A 783 -8.22 42.59 -31.19
N GLY A 784 -7.23 43.47 -30.86
CA GLY A 784 -6.84 43.81 -29.50
C GLY A 784 -6.25 42.62 -28.74
N ARG A 785 -5.53 41.74 -29.44
CA ARG A 785 -5.00 40.46 -28.91
C ARG A 785 -3.48 40.48 -28.77
N GLU A 786 -2.82 41.62 -28.74
CA GLU A 786 -1.37 41.73 -28.65
C GLU A 786 -0.83 41.03 -27.41
N LYS A 787 -1.61 41.01 -26.32
CA LYS A 787 -1.28 40.29 -25.10
C LYS A 787 -1.66 38.80 -25.11
N ARG A 788 -2.43 38.36 -26.10
CA ARG A 788 -3.00 37.00 -26.18
C ARG A 788 -2.86 36.45 -27.61
N THR A 789 -1.66 36.48 -28.15
CA THR A 789 -1.40 36.09 -29.54
C THR A 789 -1.05 34.62 -29.69
N TRP A 790 -0.09 34.11 -28.92
CA TRP A 790 0.47 32.79 -29.10
C TRP A 790 -0.12 31.77 -28.15
N ASP A 791 -0.48 30.61 -28.65
CA ASP A 791 -0.60 29.39 -27.86
C ASP A 791 0.61 28.50 -28.09
N ILE A 792 0.99 27.74 -27.04
CA ILE A 792 2.09 26.79 -27.08
C ILE A 792 1.50 25.38 -27.17
N ALA A 793 2.04 24.57 -28.06
CA ALA A 793 1.72 23.16 -28.16
C ALA A 793 2.99 22.33 -28.06
N ILE A 794 2.89 21.21 -27.32
CA ILE A 794 3.96 20.22 -27.16
C ILE A 794 3.36 18.88 -27.51
N THR A 795 3.74 18.34 -28.65
CA THR A 795 3.03 17.21 -29.25
C THR A 795 3.92 16.00 -29.44
N GLY A 796 3.41 14.82 -29.06
CA GLY A 796 4.06 13.53 -29.34
C GLY A 796 3.61 12.95 -30.66
N GLN A 797 4.08 13.46 -31.78
CA GLN A 797 3.69 12.99 -33.11
C GLN A 797 4.51 11.76 -33.53
N ILE A 798 3.86 10.78 -34.16
CA ILE A 798 4.46 9.53 -34.61
C ILE A 798 4.15 9.28 -36.07
N GLY A 799 5.18 9.03 -36.84
CA GLY A 799 5.08 8.73 -38.26
C GLY A 799 4.71 9.93 -39.09
N GLY A 800 4.88 9.79 -40.38
CA GLY A 800 4.50 10.76 -41.38
C GLY A 800 4.78 10.21 -42.78
N LYS A 801 4.16 10.83 -43.78
CA LYS A 801 4.39 10.44 -45.19
C LYS A 801 5.87 10.55 -45.54
N ASN A 802 6.30 9.65 -46.42
CA ASN A 802 7.69 9.61 -46.91
C ASN A 802 8.15 10.90 -47.57
N GLU A 803 7.25 11.59 -48.24
CA GLU A 803 7.47 12.88 -48.90
C GLU A 803 7.78 14.04 -47.93
N ASN A 804 7.39 13.88 -46.65
CA ASN A 804 7.60 14.89 -45.64
C ASN A 804 8.91 14.66 -44.83
N GLY A 805 9.81 13.77 -45.23
CA GLY A 805 11.07 13.56 -44.54
C GLY A 805 10.99 12.85 -43.20
N ILE A 806 9.81 12.37 -42.73
CA ILE A 806 9.54 11.79 -41.43
C ILE A 806 9.68 10.26 -41.46
N GLY A 807 8.90 9.58 -42.35
CA GLY A 807 8.79 8.12 -42.40
C GLY A 807 7.99 7.54 -41.23
N TYR A 808 8.12 6.20 -41.01
CA TYR A 808 7.44 5.50 -39.93
C TYR A 808 8.42 4.68 -39.12
N PRO A 809 8.29 4.62 -37.79
CA PRO A 809 9.27 3.93 -36.93
C PRO A 809 9.53 2.46 -37.37
N GLU A 810 8.51 1.78 -37.82
CA GLU A 810 8.58 0.38 -38.24
C GLU A 810 9.49 0.15 -39.45
N ASP A 811 9.68 1.15 -40.29
CA ASP A 811 10.49 1.06 -41.50
C ASP A 811 11.98 0.85 -41.15
N ARG A 812 12.39 1.16 -39.92
CA ARG A 812 13.78 1.00 -39.41
C ARG A 812 13.87 0.13 -38.17
N ASN A 813 12.86 0.16 -37.31
CA ASN A 813 12.85 -0.59 -36.05
C ASN A 813 11.46 -1.16 -35.77
N ALA A 814 11.17 -2.33 -36.29
CA ALA A 814 9.90 -3.03 -36.08
C ALA A 814 9.63 -3.39 -34.60
N ASN A 815 10.67 -3.42 -33.76
CA ASN A 815 10.56 -3.74 -32.35
C ASN A 815 10.41 -2.53 -31.44
N LEU A 816 10.43 -1.30 -31.96
CA LEU A 816 10.21 -0.10 -31.16
C LEU A 816 8.77 -0.11 -30.63
N ARG A 817 8.59 -0.03 -29.31
CA ARG A 817 7.29 -0.05 -28.63
C ARG A 817 7.03 1.18 -27.79
N ASN A 818 8.06 1.80 -27.28
CA ASN A 818 7.98 2.97 -26.41
C ASN A 818 9.00 4.01 -26.81
N VAL A 819 8.60 5.27 -26.75
CA VAL A 819 9.49 6.43 -26.89
C VAL A 819 8.92 7.57 -26.07
N SER A 820 9.77 8.37 -25.46
CA SER A 820 9.34 9.50 -24.61
C SER A 820 10.10 10.77 -24.93
N MET A 821 9.43 11.89 -24.79
CA MET A 821 9.98 13.24 -24.70
C MET A 821 9.78 13.73 -23.26
N ASP A 822 10.83 14.28 -22.68
CA ASP A 822 10.80 14.85 -21.33
C ASP A 822 10.91 16.37 -21.43
N VAL A 823 10.01 17.11 -20.78
CA VAL A 823 9.97 18.58 -20.77
C VAL A 823 10.20 19.05 -19.35
N ASP A 824 11.34 19.68 -19.11
CA ASP A 824 11.76 20.20 -17.81
C ASP A 824 10.96 21.45 -17.42
N TRP A 825 10.92 22.41 -18.33
CA TRP A 825 10.14 23.63 -18.14
C TRP A 825 9.75 24.31 -19.46
N VAL A 826 8.76 25.19 -19.37
CA VAL A 826 8.36 26.17 -20.38
C VAL A 826 8.43 27.55 -19.77
N ARG A 827 9.13 28.48 -20.38
CA ARG A 827 9.29 29.87 -19.90
C ARG A 827 8.97 30.88 -21.00
N VAL A 828 8.28 31.93 -20.62
CA VAL A 828 7.91 33.03 -21.53
C VAL A 828 8.41 34.33 -20.94
N PHE A 829 9.05 35.13 -21.79
CA PHE A 829 9.64 36.42 -21.45
C PHE A 829 9.11 37.52 -22.34
N THR A 830 9.03 38.75 -21.83
CA THR A 830 8.64 39.97 -22.55
C THR A 830 9.72 41.03 -22.41
N ARG A 831 9.75 42.00 -23.36
CA ARG A 831 10.71 43.14 -23.28
C ARG A 831 10.31 44.16 -22.23
N ASP A 832 9.04 44.34 -22.01
CA ASP A 832 8.50 45.26 -21.02
C ASP A 832 8.06 44.50 -19.76
N GLU A 833 8.11 45.19 -18.62
CA GLU A 833 7.51 44.72 -17.38
C GLU A 833 5.96 44.75 -17.48
N THR A 834 5.38 43.87 -18.26
CA THR A 834 3.93 43.70 -18.34
C THR A 834 3.49 42.54 -17.45
N GLU A 835 2.36 42.67 -16.79
CA GLU A 835 1.80 41.56 -16.01
C GLU A 835 0.96 40.63 -16.89
N PRO A 836 1.06 39.30 -16.70
CA PRO A 836 0.15 38.37 -17.34
C PRO A 836 -1.28 38.76 -16.98
N GLU A 837 -2.21 38.75 -17.93
CA GLU A 837 -3.65 38.81 -17.64
C GLU A 837 -4.01 37.49 -16.99
N ILE A 838 -4.00 37.46 -15.66
CA ILE A 838 -4.48 36.34 -14.88
C ILE A 838 -5.99 36.52 -14.72
N PRO A 839 -6.83 35.57 -15.13
CA PRO A 839 -8.25 35.61 -14.77
C PRO A 839 -8.35 35.77 -13.24
N GLU A 840 -9.17 36.70 -12.74
CA GLU A 840 -9.43 36.86 -11.32
C GLU A 840 -9.86 35.49 -10.75
N LYS A 841 -8.96 34.84 -10.01
CA LYS A 841 -9.28 33.67 -9.21
C LYS A 841 -9.40 34.11 -7.75
N PRO A 842 -10.37 33.59 -7.02
CA PRO A 842 -10.51 33.90 -5.61
C PRO A 842 -9.23 33.51 -4.86
N GLU A 843 -8.81 34.33 -3.90
CA GLU A 843 -7.72 34.01 -2.98
C GLU A 843 -8.09 32.75 -2.20
N TYR A 844 -7.31 31.69 -2.39
CA TYR A 844 -7.42 30.49 -1.57
C TYR A 844 -6.37 30.54 -0.45
N PRO A 845 -6.73 30.07 0.78
CA PRO A 845 -5.76 29.96 1.85
C PRO A 845 -4.61 29.01 1.48
N VAL A 846 -3.49 29.16 2.16
CA VAL A 846 -2.18 28.52 1.91
C VAL A 846 -2.20 26.99 2.03
N GLU A 847 -3.37 26.34 2.08
CA GLU A 847 -3.51 24.93 2.37
C GLU A 847 -3.53 24.06 1.12
N LYS A 848 -2.72 23.00 1.17
CA LYS A 848 -2.44 22.10 0.06
C LYS A 848 -3.60 21.16 -0.29
N PHE A 849 -4.49 20.89 0.70
CA PHE A 849 -5.60 19.94 0.56
C PHE A 849 -6.85 20.40 1.31
N ASP A 850 -8.01 20.00 0.78
CA ASP A 850 -9.29 19.98 1.49
C ASP A 850 -9.57 18.59 1.99
N TYR A 851 -10.08 18.50 3.21
CA TYR A 851 -10.45 17.26 3.86
C TYR A 851 -11.95 17.28 4.20
N SER A 852 -12.67 16.26 3.74
CA SER A 852 -14.07 16.07 4.09
C SER A 852 -14.36 14.64 4.48
N ARG A 853 -15.28 14.48 5.45
CA ARG A 853 -15.74 13.14 5.85
C ARG A 853 -16.64 12.58 4.77
N ALA A 854 -16.46 11.29 4.44
CA ALA A 854 -17.29 10.57 3.51
C ALA A 854 -17.72 9.22 4.10
N VAL A 855 -18.93 8.79 3.79
CA VAL A 855 -19.38 7.42 4.09
C VAL A 855 -18.78 6.49 3.05
N VAL A 856 -17.87 5.62 3.49
CA VAL A 856 -17.21 4.64 2.61
C VAL A 856 -18.11 3.44 2.41
N GLU A 857 -18.73 2.96 3.46
CA GLU A 857 -19.56 1.78 3.44
C GLU A 857 -20.65 1.84 4.52
N LYS A 858 -21.84 1.34 4.20
CA LYS A 858 -22.89 1.03 5.17
C LYS A 858 -22.83 -0.43 5.53
N ARG A 859 -22.42 -0.73 6.73
CA ARG A 859 -22.25 -2.10 7.18
C ARG A 859 -23.57 -2.69 7.66
N VAL A 860 -23.71 -4.01 7.45
CA VAL A 860 -24.86 -4.78 7.94
C VAL A 860 -24.40 -5.58 9.15
N PHE A 861 -25.09 -5.38 10.28
CA PHE A 861 -24.82 -6.12 11.50
C PHE A 861 -26.08 -6.83 11.98
N ASP A 862 -26.00 -8.13 12.27
CA ASP A 862 -27.04 -8.92 12.92
C ASP A 862 -26.61 -9.25 14.34
N SER A 863 -27.34 -8.72 15.34
CA SER A 863 -27.07 -8.97 16.76
C SER A 863 -27.05 -10.46 17.15
N LYS A 864 -27.71 -11.32 16.37
CA LYS A 864 -27.69 -12.76 16.56
C LYS A 864 -26.35 -13.41 16.21
N MET A 865 -25.45 -12.68 15.56
CA MET A 865 -24.13 -13.14 15.11
C MET A 865 -22.99 -12.78 16.08
N TYR A 866 -23.27 -12.50 17.35
CA TYR A 866 -22.22 -12.24 18.37
C TYR A 866 -21.25 -13.41 18.51
N TRP A 867 -21.80 -14.63 18.49
CA TRP A 867 -21.05 -15.87 18.39
C TRP A 867 -21.14 -16.36 16.94
N TYR A 868 -20.28 -17.26 16.55
CA TYR A 868 -20.41 -17.97 15.29
C TYR A 868 -21.28 -19.23 15.54
N PRO A 869 -22.62 -19.17 15.44
CA PRO A 869 -23.47 -20.24 15.91
C PRO A 869 -23.29 -21.47 15.03
N ILE A 870 -22.68 -22.50 15.61
CA ILE A 870 -22.66 -23.83 15.00
C ILE A 870 -23.88 -24.59 15.53
N PRO A 871 -24.74 -25.17 14.65
CA PRO A 871 -25.84 -26.03 15.08
C PRO A 871 -25.33 -27.15 15.99
N GLU A 872 -26.07 -27.47 17.05
CA GLU A 872 -25.68 -28.55 17.99
C GLU A 872 -25.35 -29.85 17.29
N SER A 873 -26.08 -30.17 16.20
CA SER A 873 -25.83 -31.35 15.37
C SER A 873 -24.48 -31.35 14.63
N GLU A 874 -23.82 -30.17 14.48
CA GLU A 874 -22.53 -30.01 13.78
C GLU A 874 -21.35 -29.85 14.74
N ILE A 875 -21.61 -29.57 16.03
CA ILE A 875 -20.58 -29.33 17.07
C ILE A 875 -19.56 -30.48 17.16
N LEU A 876 -19.95 -31.68 16.75
CA LEU A 876 -19.17 -32.87 16.94
C LEU A 876 -18.82 -33.65 15.68
N GLN A 877 -18.97 -33.05 14.50
CA GLN A 877 -18.35 -33.66 13.31
C GLN A 877 -16.80 -33.54 13.38
N LEU A 878 -16.25 -34.03 14.48
CA LEU A 878 -14.81 -34.27 14.69
C LEU A 878 -14.23 -35.27 13.66
N LYS A 879 -15.09 -35.81 12.79
CA LYS A 879 -14.72 -36.73 11.68
C LYS A 879 -13.76 -36.11 10.66
N ASN A 880 -13.75 -34.79 10.50
CA ASN A 880 -12.94 -34.10 9.49
C ASN A 880 -11.46 -33.95 9.87
N TRP A 881 -11.06 -34.36 11.06
CA TRP A 881 -9.64 -34.34 11.44
C TRP A 881 -8.77 -35.29 10.62
N LYS A 882 -9.37 -36.31 10.01
CA LYS A 882 -8.68 -37.25 9.14
C LYS A 882 -8.29 -36.68 7.78
N GLN A 883 -8.87 -35.55 7.36
CA GLN A 883 -8.69 -35.01 6.00
C GLN A 883 -7.68 -33.86 5.91
N ASN A 884 -7.00 -33.56 7.00
CA ASN A 884 -6.01 -32.49 6.96
C ASN A 884 -4.67 -33.07 6.45
N PRO A 885 -4.26 -32.76 5.19
CA PRO A 885 -3.06 -33.34 4.56
C PRO A 885 -1.74 -32.79 5.12
N GLY A 886 -1.78 -32.10 6.25
CA GLY A 886 -0.62 -31.53 6.90
C GLY A 886 0.07 -32.44 7.94
N TRP A 887 -0.19 -33.74 7.93
CA TRP A 887 0.45 -34.72 8.81
C TRP A 887 1.65 -35.36 8.13
#